data_94bba39da00010929f6b9c235fb6b759
#
_entry.id   94bba39da00010929f6b9c235fb6b759
#
_cell.length_a   1.000
_cell.length_b   1.000
_cell.length_c   1.000
_cell.angle_alpha   90.00
_cell.angle_beta   90.00
_cell.angle_gamma   90.00
#
_symmetry.space_group_name_H-M   'P 1'
#
loop_
_entity.id
_entity.type
_entity.pdbx_description
1 polymer ?
#
loop_
_entity_poly.entity_id
_entity_poly.type
_entity_poly.pdbx_seq_one_letter_code
_entity_poly.pdbx_strand_id
1 'polypeptide(L)'
;MGNDTPLAVLSDRPQIFFNYFRQQFAQVTNPAIDSIRENLVMSLTEYIGRVGTGILNPNESNCKMVRLPHPILTNTQLDILCNIRYKGFNTIKLPIVFEVSKGKAGLQEALENLCHDAEHSVDEGYNYIILSDRSVDEEHAAIPSLLAVSAVHHYLISVGKRVQTALIVESGEIREVMHAALLLGYGASALCPYMTYAILDDLVKRGKIQENYATAEANYIKALKKGLFKIMAKMGISTIRSYRGAKIFEAIGLSESLLKTYFGTDTSTIGGIGLTTIARDAIKLHDQAFAMEKEEKESGHKFMFLPALGQFHWRKDGIRHAWNPETIATLQLATRKGDYELFKKYAAMADEKDEPIFIRDFLDFKRNPIDISEVEPEESIVKHFVTGAMSFGALSKEAHEAMALAMNYLGARSNTGEGGEDSERYYTKRDGISLSSKTKQVASGRFGVTTEYLVNAEEIQIKVAQGAKPGEGGQLPGFKVNEIIAKTRHSIPGISLISPPPHHDIYSIEDLKQLIFDLKNVNPNAAISVKLVAESGVGTIAAGVVKAKADLIVISGAEGGTGASPASSMRFAGISPEIGIAETQQTLVKNGLRSLVRLQVDGQMKTGRDVIMTAALITLGCVMMRKCSANTCPMGVATQDPKLRAHFRGDYHYVINFFMFLAREVREYLAQMGYKKLDDIIGHTELLTRKALPADAAQRWGQATIDKWNSLDFSNLLHKESGDTSYFCTKVQDHELDGVLDEQMIKAAANAIESG
;
A
#
# COMPACT_ATOMS: atom_id res chain seq x y z
N MET A 1 -8.02 -8.65 -0.24
CA MET A 1 -8.74 -7.49 -0.77
C MET A 1 -8.10 -6.25 -0.23
N GLY A 2 -7.65 -5.35 -1.13
CA GLY A 2 -6.95 -4.13 -0.77
C GLY A 2 -7.90 -2.99 -0.42
N ASN A 3 -7.35 -1.78 -0.31
CA ASN A 3 -8.14 -0.56 -0.15
C ASN A 3 -8.77 -0.18 -1.50
N ASP A 4 -10.06 0.12 -1.51
CA ASP A 4 -10.83 0.56 -2.69
C ASP A 4 -11.57 1.88 -2.43
N THR A 5 -11.11 2.64 -1.44
CA THR A 5 -11.58 4.00 -1.13
C THR A 5 -10.65 5.04 -1.76
N PRO A 6 -11.13 6.28 -2.00
CA PRO A 6 -10.30 7.33 -2.58
C PRO A 6 -9.05 7.64 -1.75
N LEU A 7 -7.96 8.02 -2.43
CA LEU A 7 -6.83 8.69 -1.78
C LEU A 7 -7.30 9.98 -1.10
N ALA A 8 -6.57 10.44 -0.07
CA ALA A 8 -6.95 11.65 0.67
C ALA A 8 -7.17 12.86 -0.24
N VAL A 9 -6.29 13.05 -1.22
CA VAL A 9 -6.38 14.16 -2.19
C VAL A 9 -7.56 14.01 -3.16
N LEU A 10 -8.08 12.79 -3.37
CA LEU A 10 -9.23 12.52 -4.24
C LEU A 10 -10.57 12.52 -3.49
N SER A 11 -10.52 12.47 -2.15
CA SER A 11 -11.73 12.44 -1.31
C SER A 11 -12.46 13.78 -1.33
N ASP A 12 -13.78 13.75 -1.43
CA ASP A 12 -14.71 14.87 -1.27
C ASP A 12 -14.94 15.27 0.20
N ARG A 13 -14.52 14.38 1.13
CA ARG A 13 -14.66 14.59 2.57
C ARG A 13 -13.41 15.25 3.16
N PRO A 14 -13.53 16.03 4.25
CA PRO A 14 -12.38 16.55 4.95
C PRO A 14 -11.49 15.41 5.45
N GLN A 15 -10.19 15.59 5.34
CA GLN A 15 -9.20 14.58 5.68
C GLN A 15 -8.32 15.04 6.84
N ILE A 16 -8.00 14.14 7.75
CA ILE A 16 -6.90 14.35 8.68
C ILE A 16 -5.58 14.31 7.91
N PHE A 17 -4.65 15.15 8.31
CA PHE A 17 -3.43 15.39 7.53
C PHE A 17 -2.54 14.15 7.35
N PHE A 18 -2.56 13.21 8.29
CA PHE A 18 -1.86 11.92 8.20
C PHE A 18 -2.24 11.10 6.96
N ASN A 19 -3.44 11.23 6.43
CA ASN A 19 -3.93 10.44 5.31
C ASN A 19 -3.25 10.75 3.98
N TYR A 20 -2.51 11.86 3.87
CA TYR A 20 -1.74 12.25 2.70
C TYR A 20 -0.38 11.54 2.60
N PHE A 21 -0.01 10.75 3.60
CA PHE A 21 1.28 10.07 3.66
C PHE A 21 1.13 8.56 3.48
N ARG A 22 2.08 7.97 2.76
CA ARG A 22 2.19 6.53 2.53
C ARG A 22 3.53 6.04 3.06
N GLN A 23 3.50 4.88 3.71
CA GLN A 23 4.68 4.27 4.27
C GLN A 23 5.53 3.63 3.18
N GLN A 24 6.83 3.90 3.18
CA GLN A 24 7.84 3.17 2.42
C GLN A 24 8.24 1.87 3.14
N PHE A 25 8.86 0.96 2.41
CA PHE A 25 9.35 -0.32 2.93
C PHE A 25 10.50 -0.82 2.06
N ALA A 26 11.36 -1.69 2.64
CA ALA A 26 12.51 -2.23 1.91
C ALA A 26 12.09 -3.33 0.93
N GLN A 27 12.65 -3.29 -0.27
CA GLN A 27 12.50 -4.32 -1.32
C GLN A 27 13.89 -4.65 -1.88
N VAL A 28 14.29 -5.92 -1.88
CA VAL A 28 15.57 -6.43 -2.38
C VAL A 28 16.80 -5.93 -1.61
N THR A 29 16.93 -4.63 -1.42
CA THR A 29 18.01 -3.98 -0.64
C THR A 29 17.49 -3.56 0.73
N ASN A 30 18.38 -3.42 1.74
CA ASN A 30 18.01 -3.12 3.14
C ASN A 30 16.87 -4.03 3.62
N PRO A 31 17.09 -5.33 3.73
CA PRO A 31 16.02 -6.29 3.95
C PRO A 31 15.24 -5.97 5.22
N ALA A 32 13.93 -6.11 5.15
CA ALA A 32 13.04 -5.97 6.29
C ALA A 32 13.41 -6.97 7.40
N ILE A 33 13.18 -6.58 8.65
CA ILE A 33 13.33 -7.48 9.80
C ILE A 33 12.09 -8.39 9.87
N ASP A 34 12.29 -9.69 10.01
CA ASP A 34 11.18 -10.64 10.09
C ASP A 34 10.43 -10.56 11.43
N SER A 35 9.14 -10.95 11.42
CA SER A 35 8.27 -10.87 12.58
C SER A 35 8.67 -11.77 13.76
N ILE A 36 9.54 -12.76 13.54
CA ILE A 36 10.04 -13.64 14.59
C ILE A 36 11.17 -12.97 15.38
N ARG A 37 12.04 -12.22 14.66
CA ARG A 37 13.22 -11.55 15.24
C ARG A 37 12.94 -10.15 15.76
N GLU A 38 11.83 -9.50 15.40
CA GLU A 38 11.48 -8.14 15.82
C GLU A 38 11.75 -7.88 17.31
N ASN A 39 11.25 -8.75 18.19
CA ASN A 39 11.39 -8.58 19.63
C ASN A 39 12.83 -8.79 20.16
N LEU A 40 13.66 -9.50 19.42
CA LEU A 40 15.04 -9.79 19.80
C LEU A 40 15.98 -8.66 19.40
N VAL A 41 15.83 -8.14 18.19
CA VAL A 41 16.82 -7.24 17.58
C VAL A 41 16.40 -5.78 17.58
N MET A 42 15.13 -5.46 17.93
CA MET A 42 14.60 -4.10 17.85
C MET A 42 14.38 -3.48 19.23
N SER A 43 14.53 -2.15 19.31
CA SER A 43 14.30 -1.39 20.53
C SER A 43 13.54 -0.09 20.28
N LEU A 44 12.54 0.18 21.13
CA LEU A 44 11.83 1.46 21.22
C LEU A 44 12.37 2.35 22.33
N THR A 45 13.46 1.98 22.99
CA THR A 45 14.06 2.80 24.04
C THR A 45 14.58 4.12 23.45
N GLU A 46 14.17 5.22 24.06
CA GLU A 46 14.55 6.58 23.66
C GLU A 46 15.18 7.32 24.83
N TYR A 47 16.13 8.19 24.51
CA TYR A 47 16.72 9.14 25.46
C TYR A 47 16.37 10.53 25.00
N ILE A 48 15.55 11.24 25.79
CA ILE A 48 15.06 12.57 25.44
C ILE A 48 15.71 13.65 26.30
N GLY A 49 16.00 14.79 25.70
CA GLY A 49 16.63 15.94 26.38
C GLY A 49 17.57 16.67 25.44
N ARG A 50 18.37 17.56 26.01
CA ARG A 50 19.36 18.35 25.30
C ARG A 50 20.64 17.52 25.08
N VAL A 51 21.08 17.45 23.85
CA VAL A 51 22.40 16.94 23.51
C VAL A 51 23.41 18.11 23.64
N GLY A 52 23.96 18.33 24.78
CA GLY A 52 24.88 19.41 25.19
C GLY A 52 25.71 20.07 24.07
N THR A 53 27.02 20.02 24.15
CA THR A 53 27.96 20.56 23.13
C THR A 53 28.13 19.66 21.90
N GLY A 54 27.35 18.60 21.81
CA GLY A 54 27.35 17.64 20.71
C GLY A 54 28.29 16.44 20.93
N ILE A 55 28.23 15.50 20.01
CA ILE A 55 28.96 14.22 20.08
C ILE A 55 30.46 14.43 19.98
N LEU A 56 30.91 15.44 19.22
CA LEU A 56 32.32 15.70 18.97
C LEU A 56 33.04 16.29 20.19
N ASN A 57 32.30 16.97 21.10
CA ASN A 57 32.83 17.56 22.33
C ASN A 57 32.01 17.05 23.53
N PRO A 58 32.07 15.75 23.87
CA PRO A 58 31.27 15.18 24.94
C PRO A 58 31.67 15.77 26.32
N ASN A 59 30.66 16.10 27.11
CA ASN A 59 30.83 16.53 28.51
C ASN A 59 29.66 15.97 29.35
N GLU A 60 29.69 16.23 30.66
CA GLU A 60 28.68 15.74 31.61
C GLU A 60 27.23 16.15 31.24
N SER A 61 27.07 17.30 30.55
CA SER A 61 25.71 17.76 30.15
C SER A 61 25.08 16.84 29.12
N ASN A 62 25.84 16.07 28.36
CA ASN A 62 25.31 15.11 27.38
C ASN A 62 24.61 13.91 28.05
N CYS A 63 24.88 13.68 29.34
CA CYS A 63 24.22 12.60 30.12
C CYS A 63 22.93 13.05 30.78
N LYS A 64 22.56 14.34 30.71
CA LYS A 64 21.31 14.88 31.27
C LYS A 64 20.11 14.60 30.38
N MET A 65 19.69 13.35 30.35
CA MET A 65 18.57 12.88 29.53
C MET A 65 17.61 12.03 30.35
N VAL A 66 16.33 12.06 30.01
CA VAL A 66 15.34 11.11 30.53
C VAL A 66 15.32 9.90 29.62
N ARG A 67 15.48 8.72 30.21
CA ARG A 67 15.32 7.45 29.50
C ARG A 67 13.84 7.04 29.50
N LEU A 68 13.29 6.86 28.32
CA LEU A 68 11.96 6.30 28.09
C LEU A 68 12.10 4.86 27.56
N PRO A 69 11.37 3.89 28.13
CA PRO A 69 11.37 2.52 27.61
C PRO A 69 10.71 2.41 26.21
N HIS A 70 9.89 3.39 25.87
CA HIS A 70 9.25 3.59 24.56
C HIS A 70 8.73 5.03 24.44
N PRO A 71 8.46 5.53 23.22
CA PRO A 71 8.10 6.94 23.02
C PRO A 71 6.64 7.29 23.33
N ILE A 72 5.81 6.36 23.82
CA ILE A 72 4.40 6.61 24.13
C ILE A 72 4.26 6.91 25.62
N LEU A 73 3.84 8.11 25.96
CA LEU A 73 3.65 8.59 27.34
C LEU A 73 2.18 8.46 27.75
N THR A 74 1.94 8.07 29.00
CA THR A 74 0.64 8.26 29.64
C THR A 74 0.46 9.72 30.08
N ASN A 75 -0.78 10.14 30.39
CA ASN A 75 -1.03 11.47 30.96
C ASN A 75 -0.19 11.71 32.21
N THR A 76 -0.13 10.76 33.13
CA THR A 76 0.68 10.84 34.35
C THR A 76 2.16 11.03 34.08
N GLN A 77 2.71 10.29 33.10
CA GLN A 77 4.12 10.43 32.72
C GLN A 77 4.42 11.79 32.09
N LEU A 78 3.50 12.33 31.29
CA LEU A 78 3.63 13.67 30.74
C LEU A 78 3.55 14.74 31.86
N ASP A 79 2.65 14.60 32.81
CA ASP A 79 2.53 15.51 33.97
C ASP A 79 3.79 15.51 34.81
N ILE A 80 4.44 14.35 35.01
CA ILE A 80 5.75 14.28 35.68
C ILE A 80 6.81 15.08 34.92
N LEU A 81 6.86 14.98 33.58
CA LEU A 81 7.79 15.76 32.76
C LEU A 81 7.50 17.28 32.81
N CYS A 82 6.22 17.66 32.82
CA CYS A 82 5.82 19.07 32.96
C CYS A 82 6.26 19.67 34.30
N ASN A 83 6.25 18.88 35.37
CA ASN A 83 6.53 19.30 36.72
C ASN A 83 7.93 18.92 37.23
N ILE A 84 8.83 18.54 36.31
CA ILE A 84 10.18 18.13 36.69
C ILE A 84 10.97 19.28 37.33
N ARG A 85 11.40 19.06 38.60
CA ARG A 85 12.14 20.08 39.38
C ARG A 85 13.62 19.74 39.54
N TYR A 86 14.17 19.02 38.61
CA TYR A 86 15.60 18.63 38.65
C TYR A 86 16.42 19.66 37.89
N LYS A 87 17.54 20.13 38.49
CA LYS A 87 18.40 21.16 37.89
C LYS A 87 18.88 20.75 36.50
N GLY A 88 18.57 21.56 35.49
CA GLY A 88 18.92 21.34 34.10
C GLY A 88 17.88 20.53 33.30
N PHE A 89 16.65 20.39 33.84
CA PHE A 89 15.51 19.82 33.13
C PHE A 89 14.37 20.83 33.18
N ASN A 90 14.11 21.50 32.07
CA ASN A 90 13.07 22.51 31.95
C ASN A 90 12.10 22.12 30.84
N THR A 91 10.82 22.24 31.11
CA THR A 91 9.73 21.91 30.16
C THR A 91 8.88 23.12 29.90
N ILE A 92 8.52 23.34 28.64
CA ILE A 92 7.53 24.32 28.20
C ILE A 92 6.47 23.65 27.35
N LYS A 93 5.23 24.11 27.46
CA LYS A 93 4.10 23.66 26.63
C LYS A 93 3.72 24.81 25.69
N LEU A 94 3.76 24.56 24.40
CA LEU A 94 3.37 25.49 23.33
C LEU A 94 2.05 25.01 22.72
N PRO A 95 1.02 25.89 22.63
CA PRO A 95 -0.25 25.54 22.01
C PRO A 95 -0.08 25.39 20.49
N ILE A 96 -0.67 24.34 19.91
CA ILE A 96 -0.75 24.14 18.45
C ILE A 96 -2.19 24.35 17.98
N VAL A 97 -2.65 25.58 18.04
CA VAL A 97 -3.99 26.01 17.61
C VAL A 97 -3.91 27.25 16.74
N PHE A 98 -4.93 27.48 15.92
CA PHE A 98 -5.05 28.68 15.10
C PHE A 98 -6.48 29.21 15.07
N GLU A 99 -6.64 30.50 14.88
CA GLU A 99 -7.94 31.18 14.86
C GLU A 99 -8.75 30.79 13.62
N VAL A 100 -9.93 30.20 13.84
CA VAL A 100 -10.84 29.71 12.79
C VAL A 100 -11.25 30.81 11.83
N SER A 101 -11.56 32.00 12.34
CA SER A 101 -12.04 33.16 11.55
C SER A 101 -11.03 33.63 10.52
N LYS A 102 -9.73 33.42 10.74
CA LYS A 102 -8.64 33.82 9.83
C LYS A 102 -8.35 32.77 8.73
N GLY A 103 -8.90 31.57 8.82
CA GLY A 103 -8.72 30.53 7.83
C GLY A 103 -7.26 30.20 7.53
N LYS A 104 -6.86 30.16 6.25
CA LYS A 104 -5.48 29.91 5.83
C LYS A 104 -4.47 30.88 6.47
N ALA A 105 -4.80 32.17 6.53
CA ALA A 105 -3.89 33.19 7.08
C ALA A 105 -3.61 32.91 8.57
N GLY A 106 -4.66 32.54 9.33
CA GLY A 106 -4.50 32.13 10.73
C GLY A 106 -3.62 30.90 10.91
N LEU A 107 -3.79 29.87 10.08
CA LEU A 107 -2.93 28.68 10.12
C LEU A 107 -1.47 29.02 9.80
N GLN A 108 -1.22 29.87 8.81
CA GLN A 108 0.13 30.27 8.43
C GLN A 108 0.80 31.09 9.53
N GLU A 109 0.12 32.11 10.05
CA GLU A 109 0.60 32.96 11.17
C GLU A 109 0.90 32.10 12.41
N ALA A 110 0.01 31.17 12.75
CA ALA A 110 0.21 30.29 13.89
C ALA A 110 1.40 29.36 13.73
N LEU A 111 1.67 28.84 12.54
CA LEU A 111 2.86 28.01 12.24
C LEU A 111 4.17 28.82 12.35
N GLU A 112 4.18 30.05 11.82
CA GLU A 112 5.34 30.95 11.89
C GLU A 112 5.64 31.31 13.36
N ASN A 113 4.63 31.72 14.13
CA ASN A 113 4.75 32.02 15.55
C ASN A 113 5.23 30.79 16.35
N LEU A 114 4.65 29.63 16.11
CA LEU A 114 5.06 28.38 16.77
C LEU A 114 6.54 28.04 16.56
N CYS A 115 7.05 28.26 15.35
CA CYS A 115 8.47 28.05 15.05
C CYS A 115 9.37 29.01 15.82
N HIS A 116 9.01 30.29 15.89
CA HIS A 116 9.74 31.31 16.64
C HIS A 116 9.68 31.08 18.16
N ASP A 117 8.51 30.71 18.68
CA ASP A 117 8.34 30.40 20.11
C ASP A 117 9.17 29.18 20.51
N ALA A 118 9.25 28.17 19.62
CA ALA A 118 10.11 27.00 19.84
C ALA A 118 11.60 27.39 19.84
N GLU A 119 12.04 28.26 18.92
CA GLU A 119 13.40 28.76 18.90
C GLU A 119 13.74 29.54 20.18
N HIS A 120 12.88 30.48 20.56
CA HIS A 120 13.03 31.27 21.80
C HIS A 120 13.12 30.37 23.04
N SER A 121 12.24 29.35 23.10
CA SER A 121 12.25 28.37 24.19
C SER A 121 13.59 27.62 24.28
N VAL A 122 14.22 27.29 23.15
CA VAL A 122 15.57 26.68 23.14
C VAL A 122 16.61 27.66 23.67
N ASP A 123 16.55 28.94 23.30
CA ASP A 123 17.48 30.00 23.79
C ASP A 123 17.34 30.22 25.29
N GLU A 124 16.13 30.13 25.83
CA GLU A 124 15.83 30.18 27.28
C GLU A 124 16.29 28.91 28.03
N GLY A 125 16.71 27.86 27.31
CA GLY A 125 17.26 26.65 27.90
C GLY A 125 16.26 25.56 28.22
N TYR A 126 15.07 25.58 27.62
CA TYR A 126 14.10 24.50 27.74
C TYR A 126 14.58 23.22 27.05
N ASN A 127 14.63 22.12 27.80
CA ASN A 127 15.07 20.82 27.31
C ASN A 127 13.94 20.03 26.62
N TYR A 128 12.69 20.33 26.98
CA TYR A 128 11.49 19.68 26.50
C TYR A 128 10.49 20.72 26.05
N ILE A 129 10.13 20.66 24.78
CA ILE A 129 9.05 21.46 24.20
C ILE A 129 7.88 20.52 23.91
N ILE A 130 6.76 20.75 24.55
CA ILE A 130 5.52 19.99 24.36
C ILE A 130 4.60 20.78 23.42
N LEU A 131 4.32 20.22 22.25
CA LEU A 131 3.36 20.74 21.28
C LEU A 131 1.98 20.16 21.63
N SER A 132 1.02 21.01 22.04
CA SER A 132 -0.26 20.56 22.60
C SER A 132 -1.45 21.20 21.91
N ASP A 133 -2.43 20.37 21.50
CA ASP A 133 -3.72 20.81 20.95
C ASP A 133 -4.84 20.91 22.03
N ARG A 134 -4.52 20.84 23.29
CA ARG A 134 -5.52 20.92 24.38
C ARG A 134 -6.24 22.27 24.47
N SER A 135 -5.71 23.30 23.83
CA SER A 135 -6.29 24.65 23.82
C SER A 135 -7.33 24.86 22.71
N VAL A 136 -7.81 23.79 22.09
CA VAL A 136 -8.92 23.83 21.11
C VAL A 136 -10.19 24.26 21.83
N ASP A 137 -10.87 25.28 21.26
CA ASP A 137 -12.15 25.81 21.68
C ASP A 137 -13.00 26.22 20.47
N GLU A 138 -14.16 26.86 20.63
CA GLU A 138 -15.04 27.25 19.53
C GLU A 138 -14.38 28.22 18.53
N GLU A 139 -13.39 29.01 18.94
CA GLU A 139 -12.70 30.03 18.14
C GLU A 139 -11.37 29.53 17.56
N HIS A 140 -10.79 28.50 18.16
CA HIS A 140 -9.47 28.00 17.83
C HIS A 140 -9.50 26.51 17.43
N ALA A 141 -9.16 26.23 16.17
CA ALA A 141 -8.97 24.87 15.65
C ALA A 141 -7.53 24.38 15.87
N ALA A 142 -7.35 23.08 15.99
CA ALA A 142 -6.00 22.48 16.07
C ALA A 142 -5.23 22.67 14.76
N ILE A 143 -3.97 23.09 14.84
CA ILE A 143 -2.99 22.89 13.76
C ILE A 143 -2.81 21.37 13.64
N PRO A 144 -2.89 20.76 12.44
CA PRO A 144 -2.61 19.34 12.29
C PRO A 144 -1.27 18.97 12.94
N SER A 145 -1.29 18.06 13.90
CA SER A 145 -0.13 17.79 14.76
C SER A 145 1.13 17.35 13.99
N LEU A 146 0.95 16.63 12.87
CA LEU A 146 2.05 16.26 11.98
C LEU A 146 2.67 17.49 11.30
N LEU A 147 1.85 18.44 10.87
CA LEU A 147 2.32 19.69 10.26
C LEU A 147 3.08 20.54 11.28
N ALA A 148 2.53 20.68 12.51
CA ALA A 148 3.15 21.42 13.60
C ALA A 148 4.53 20.85 13.98
N VAL A 149 4.62 19.53 14.23
CA VAL A 149 5.90 18.92 14.63
C VAL A 149 6.94 18.97 13.53
N SER A 150 6.53 18.75 12.27
CA SER A 150 7.44 18.80 11.13
C SER A 150 7.96 20.23 10.89
N ALA A 151 7.09 21.24 10.96
CA ALA A 151 7.46 22.65 10.84
C ALA A 151 8.51 23.05 11.88
N VAL A 152 8.25 22.80 13.17
CA VAL A 152 9.18 23.10 14.26
C VAL A 152 10.48 22.31 14.12
N HIS A 153 10.41 21.02 13.76
CA HIS A 153 11.59 20.18 13.57
C HIS A 153 12.52 20.73 12.50
N HIS A 154 11.99 21.05 11.31
CA HIS A 154 12.81 21.54 10.19
C HIS A 154 13.27 22.98 10.40
N TYR A 155 12.43 23.83 11.01
CA TYR A 155 12.83 25.18 11.37
C TYR A 155 14.02 25.16 12.36
N LEU A 156 13.94 24.36 13.44
CA LEU A 156 15.04 24.23 14.40
C LEU A 156 16.31 23.61 13.77
N ILE A 157 16.19 22.79 12.74
CA ILE A 157 17.34 22.32 11.94
C ILE A 157 17.97 23.50 11.19
N SER A 158 17.17 24.32 10.50
CA SER A 158 17.66 25.44 9.69
C SER A 158 18.41 26.49 10.50
N VAL A 159 18.02 26.68 11.78
CA VAL A 159 18.69 27.60 12.71
C VAL A 159 19.75 26.91 13.58
N GLY A 160 20.06 25.62 13.34
CA GLY A 160 21.09 24.86 14.05
C GLY A 160 20.79 24.50 15.51
N LYS A 161 19.53 24.56 15.96
CA LYS A 161 19.14 24.38 17.36
C LYS A 161 18.42 23.06 17.67
N ARG A 162 18.08 22.24 16.66
CA ARG A 162 17.22 21.03 16.80
C ARG A 162 17.70 20.04 17.86
N VAL A 163 18.99 19.84 18.02
CA VAL A 163 19.57 18.87 18.95
C VAL A 163 19.57 19.35 20.41
N GLN A 164 19.20 20.60 20.64
CA GLN A 164 19.22 21.20 21.98
C GLN A 164 17.94 20.95 22.76
N THR A 165 16.89 20.39 22.16
CA THR A 165 15.60 20.12 22.81
C THR A 165 14.99 18.83 22.28
N ALA A 166 14.13 18.22 23.11
CA ALA A 166 13.23 17.14 22.70
C ALA A 166 11.85 17.71 22.36
N LEU A 167 11.27 17.31 21.23
CA LEU A 167 9.90 17.64 20.86
C LEU A 167 8.95 16.52 21.34
N ILE A 168 7.97 16.86 22.14
CA ILE A 168 6.94 15.95 22.63
C ILE A 168 5.61 16.42 22.03
N VAL A 169 4.80 15.51 21.51
CA VAL A 169 3.49 15.85 20.95
C VAL A 169 2.39 15.32 21.86
N GLU A 170 1.59 16.22 22.39
CA GLU A 170 0.36 15.93 23.13
C GLU A 170 -0.82 16.26 22.23
N SER A 171 -1.49 15.25 21.65
CA SER A 171 -2.52 15.51 20.65
C SER A 171 -3.68 14.52 20.70
N GLY A 172 -4.88 15.05 20.49
CA GLY A 172 -6.11 14.29 20.30
C GLY A 172 -6.20 13.56 18.95
N GLU A 173 -5.35 13.91 17.97
CA GLU A 173 -5.31 13.24 16.68
C GLU A 173 -4.62 11.86 16.71
N ILE A 174 -3.82 11.57 17.75
CA ILE A 174 -3.05 10.32 17.86
C ILE A 174 -3.99 9.18 18.28
N ARG A 175 -4.38 8.33 17.33
CA ARG A 175 -5.35 7.24 17.56
C ARG A 175 -4.81 5.88 17.14
N GLU A 176 -4.01 5.82 16.10
CA GLU A 176 -3.52 4.57 15.51
C GLU A 176 -2.02 4.59 15.25
N VAL A 177 -1.47 3.42 14.91
CA VAL A 177 -0.03 3.21 14.74
C VAL A 177 0.60 4.17 13.72
N MET A 178 -0.09 4.41 12.60
CA MET A 178 0.43 5.29 11.54
C MET A 178 0.61 6.73 12.01
N HIS A 179 -0.30 7.25 12.84
CA HIS A 179 -0.17 8.59 13.42
C HIS A 179 1.09 8.69 14.30
N ALA A 180 1.29 7.70 15.16
CA ALA A 180 2.50 7.63 16.00
C ALA A 180 3.77 7.50 15.14
N ALA A 181 3.75 6.66 14.13
CA ALA A 181 4.89 6.44 13.25
C ALA A 181 5.28 7.69 12.46
N LEU A 182 4.30 8.42 11.91
CA LEU A 182 4.54 9.68 11.20
C LEU A 182 5.11 10.76 12.10
N LEU A 183 4.51 10.99 13.27
CA LEU A 183 5.01 12.00 14.22
C LEU A 183 6.46 11.73 14.62
N LEU A 184 6.80 10.49 14.94
CA LEU A 184 8.18 10.09 15.27
C LEU A 184 9.10 10.23 14.05
N GLY A 185 8.64 9.79 12.87
CA GLY A 185 9.39 9.88 11.61
C GLY A 185 9.68 11.32 11.18
N TYR A 186 8.84 12.28 11.58
CA TYR A 186 9.02 13.70 11.30
C TYR A 186 9.49 14.51 12.51
N GLY A 187 10.08 13.88 13.53
CA GLY A 187 10.91 14.55 14.52
C GLY A 187 10.40 14.54 15.95
N ALA A 188 9.22 14.00 16.26
CA ALA A 188 8.81 13.85 17.65
C ALA A 188 9.72 12.87 18.40
N SER A 189 10.04 13.20 19.66
CA SER A 189 10.80 12.32 20.56
C SER A 189 9.89 11.45 21.43
N ALA A 190 8.70 11.94 21.75
CA ALA A 190 7.69 11.20 22.49
C ALA A 190 6.29 11.74 22.17
N LEU A 191 5.27 10.94 22.47
CA LEU A 191 3.86 11.17 22.12
C LEU A 191 2.96 10.91 23.33
N CYS A 192 1.95 11.76 23.53
CA CYS A 192 0.88 11.56 24.50
C CYS A 192 -0.49 11.59 23.80
N PRO A 193 -1.13 10.45 23.52
CA PRO A 193 -2.45 10.35 22.88
C PRO A 193 -3.59 10.57 23.89
N TYR A 194 -3.66 11.74 24.49
CA TYR A 194 -4.52 12.03 25.64
C TYR A 194 -6.02 11.78 25.38
N MET A 195 -6.50 12.12 24.19
CA MET A 195 -7.90 11.91 23.82
C MET A 195 -8.23 10.41 23.68
N THR A 196 -7.29 9.61 23.16
CA THR A 196 -7.48 8.16 23.12
C THR A 196 -7.58 7.57 24.52
N TYR A 197 -6.80 8.06 25.47
CA TYR A 197 -6.91 7.65 26.88
C TYR A 197 -8.27 8.03 27.48
N ALA A 198 -8.79 9.24 27.19
CA ALA A 198 -10.12 9.66 27.60
C ALA A 198 -11.22 8.77 26.99
N ILE A 199 -11.10 8.41 25.71
CA ILE A 199 -12.04 7.49 25.05
C ILE A 199 -11.99 6.09 25.67
N LEU A 200 -10.82 5.56 26.00
CA LEU A 200 -10.69 4.26 26.66
C LEU A 200 -11.36 4.28 28.04
N ASP A 201 -11.18 5.34 28.83
CA ASP A 201 -11.82 5.50 30.13
C ASP A 201 -13.36 5.54 30.01
N ASP A 202 -13.88 6.28 29.05
CA ASP A 202 -15.31 6.33 28.75
C ASP A 202 -15.87 4.96 28.32
N LEU A 203 -15.18 4.24 27.44
CA LEU A 203 -15.59 2.90 27.00
C LEU A 203 -15.59 1.88 28.14
N VAL A 204 -14.63 1.96 29.06
CA VAL A 204 -14.60 1.15 30.29
C VAL A 204 -15.78 1.49 31.19
N LYS A 205 -16.03 2.80 31.47
CA LYS A 205 -17.16 3.27 32.29
C LYS A 205 -18.51 2.84 31.71
N ARG A 206 -18.65 2.80 30.39
CA ARG A 206 -19.86 2.31 29.68
C ARG A 206 -19.94 0.78 29.58
N GLY A 207 -18.99 0.02 30.13
CA GLY A 207 -18.95 -1.44 30.06
C GLY A 207 -18.76 -2.00 28.65
N LYS A 208 -18.24 -1.21 27.69
CA LYS A 208 -17.89 -1.65 26.34
C LYS A 208 -16.55 -2.38 26.30
N ILE A 209 -15.67 -2.07 27.22
CA ILE A 209 -14.42 -2.77 27.51
C ILE A 209 -14.58 -3.43 28.87
N GLN A 210 -14.31 -4.75 28.94
CA GLN A 210 -14.51 -5.51 30.18
C GLN A 210 -13.36 -5.36 31.17
N GLU A 211 -12.17 -5.03 30.68
CA GLU A 211 -10.98 -4.78 31.48
C GLU A 211 -11.10 -3.44 32.23
N ASN A 212 -10.34 -3.29 33.31
CA ASN A 212 -10.20 -1.99 33.97
C ASN A 212 -9.37 -1.01 33.11
N TYR A 213 -9.47 0.29 33.41
CA TYR A 213 -8.80 1.34 32.65
C TYR A 213 -7.28 1.12 32.53
N ALA A 214 -6.59 0.78 33.63
CA ALA A 214 -5.14 0.59 33.60
C ALA A 214 -4.72 -0.55 32.65
N THR A 215 -5.50 -1.63 32.62
CA THR A 215 -5.27 -2.73 31.68
C THR A 215 -5.58 -2.32 30.24
N ALA A 216 -6.66 -1.58 30.00
CA ALA A 216 -7.02 -1.08 28.68
C ALA A 216 -5.96 -0.11 28.13
N GLU A 217 -5.46 0.82 28.95
CA GLU A 217 -4.37 1.73 28.61
C GLU A 217 -3.08 0.97 28.28
N ALA A 218 -2.69 0.00 29.12
CA ALA A 218 -1.50 -0.82 28.89
C ALA A 218 -1.60 -1.66 27.60
N ASN A 219 -2.78 -2.21 27.30
CA ASN A 219 -3.05 -2.96 26.08
C ASN A 219 -2.97 -2.07 24.83
N TYR A 220 -3.50 -0.85 24.89
CA TYR A 220 -3.39 0.13 23.80
C TYR A 220 -1.93 0.51 23.54
N ILE A 221 -1.16 0.83 24.57
CA ILE A 221 0.27 1.14 24.46
C ILE A 221 1.03 -0.05 23.87
N LYS A 222 0.73 -1.28 24.33
CA LYS A 222 1.32 -2.52 23.79
C LYS A 222 1.01 -2.70 22.30
N ALA A 223 -0.22 -2.39 21.88
CA ALA A 223 -0.63 -2.46 20.47
C ALA A 223 0.13 -1.43 19.61
N LEU A 224 0.25 -0.18 20.06
CA LEU A 224 1.04 0.87 19.39
C LEU A 224 2.51 0.45 19.27
N LYS A 225 3.13 -0.04 20.34
CA LYS A 225 4.52 -0.52 20.34
C LYS A 225 4.74 -1.63 19.32
N LYS A 226 3.84 -2.63 19.29
CA LYS A 226 3.90 -3.73 18.33
C LYS A 226 3.74 -3.23 16.89
N GLY A 227 2.87 -2.25 16.69
CA GLY A 227 2.68 -1.62 15.38
C GLY A 227 3.90 -0.82 14.93
N LEU A 228 4.53 -0.06 15.83
CA LEU A 228 5.77 0.67 15.54
C LEU A 228 6.91 -0.28 15.16
N PHE A 229 7.09 -1.39 15.87
CA PHE A 229 8.06 -2.41 15.47
C PHE A 229 7.81 -2.88 14.04
N LYS A 230 6.56 -3.16 13.67
CA LYS A 230 6.24 -3.60 12.31
C LYS A 230 6.56 -2.56 11.24
N ILE A 231 6.31 -1.28 11.52
CA ILE A 231 6.62 -0.20 10.59
C ILE A 231 8.14 -0.05 10.43
N MET A 232 8.88 -0.02 11.54
CA MET A 232 10.34 0.07 11.52
C MET A 232 10.98 -1.16 10.86
N ALA A 233 10.46 -2.36 11.16
CA ALA A 233 10.92 -3.62 10.60
C ALA A 233 10.83 -3.64 9.07
N LYS A 234 9.79 -3.05 8.47
CA LYS A 234 9.63 -2.97 7.02
C LYS A 234 10.77 -2.22 6.32
N MET A 235 11.41 -1.30 7.03
CA MET A 235 12.57 -0.53 6.53
C MET A 235 13.92 -1.09 6.99
N GLY A 236 13.93 -2.19 7.75
CA GLY A 236 15.15 -2.72 8.34
C GLY A 236 15.74 -1.86 9.46
N ILE A 237 14.97 -0.93 10.04
CA ILE A 237 15.40 -0.02 11.10
C ILE A 237 15.13 -0.66 12.46
N SER A 238 16.19 -0.96 13.23
CA SER A 238 16.07 -1.69 14.50
C SER A 238 15.88 -0.81 15.74
N THR A 239 16.21 0.49 15.68
CA THR A 239 16.08 1.38 16.84
C THR A 239 15.21 2.60 16.54
N ILE A 240 14.42 3.03 17.53
CA ILE A 240 13.58 4.24 17.39
C ILE A 240 14.42 5.49 17.16
N ARG A 241 15.64 5.53 17.70
CA ARG A 241 16.54 6.67 17.52
C ARG A 241 16.96 6.84 16.06
N SER A 242 17.22 5.75 15.34
CA SER A 242 17.52 5.77 13.91
C SER A 242 16.29 6.03 13.05
N TYR A 243 15.09 5.72 13.58
CA TYR A 243 13.82 5.97 12.91
C TYR A 243 13.38 7.42 12.97
N ARG A 244 13.68 8.10 14.07
CA ARG A 244 13.30 9.50 14.29
C ARG A 244 13.96 10.42 13.26
N GLY A 245 13.13 11.17 12.51
CA GLY A 245 13.59 12.04 11.43
C GLY A 245 14.03 11.31 10.15
N ALA A 246 13.82 9.99 10.04
CA ALA A 246 14.18 9.21 8.86
C ALA A 246 13.30 9.51 7.63
N LYS A 247 12.11 10.12 7.81
CA LYS A 247 11.20 10.54 6.73
C LYS A 247 10.86 9.42 5.73
N ILE A 248 10.66 8.20 6.22
CA ILE A 248 10.38 7.03 5.39
C ILE A 248 8.91 6.96 4.94
N PHE A 249 8.40 8.09 4.50
CA PHE A 249 7.04 8.24 4.01
C PHE A 249 7.04 9.03 2.72
N GLU A 250 6.14 8.69 1.83
CA GLU A 250 5.86 9.44 0.62
C GLU A 250 4.59 10.26 0.81
N ALA A 251 4.67 11.55 0.47
CA ALA A 251 3.52 12.43 0.42
C ALA A 251 2.81 12.30 -0.94
N ILE A 252 1.49 12.16 -0.94
CA ILE A 252 0.70 12.06 -2.17
C ILE A 252 -0.31 13.20 -2.24
N GLY A 253 -0.20 14.00 -3.29
CA GLY A 253 -1.12 15.11 -3.54
C GLY A 253 -0.88 16.33 -2.67
N LEU A 254 0.33 16.55 -2.18
CA LEU A 254 0.77 17.77 -1.51
C LEU A 254 1.60 18.63 -2.45
N SER A 255 1.49 19.95 -2.35
CA SER A 255 2.27 20.87 -3.18
C SER A 255 3.74 20.86 -2.79
N GLU A 256 4.63 21.02 -3.78
CA GLU A 256 6.07 21.10 -3.58
C GLU A 256 6.44 22.23 -2.58
N SER A 257 5.80 23.40 -2.69
CA SER A 257 6.04 24.51 -1.77
C SER A 257 5.74 24.17 -0.32
N LEU A 258 4.66 23.43 -0.05
CA LEU A 258 4.32 22.97 1.30
C LEU A 258 5.37 21.98 1.84
N LEU A 259 5.76 21.02 1.01
CA LEU A 259 6.74 19.99 1.38
C LEU A 259 8.11 20.60 1.64
N LYS A 260 8.56 21.51 0.78
CA LYS A 260 9.84 22.19 0.94
C LYS A 260 9.88 23.06 2.20
N THR A 261 8.80 23.79 2.47
CA THR A 261 8.76 24.72 3.62
C THR A 261 8.67 23.97 4.96
N TYR A 262 7.82 22.95 5.07
CA TYR A 262 7.49 22.35 6.37
C TYR A 262 8.01 20.93 6.56
N PHE A 263 8.44 20.23 5.49
CA PHE A 263 8.88 18.84 5.56
C PHE A 263 10.33 18.63 5.13
N GLY A 264 10.99 19.69 4.65
CA GLY A 264 12.40 19.62 4.21
C GLY A 264 12.63 18.62 3.09
N THR A 265 11.65 18.42 2.23
CA THR A 265 11.70 17.63 1.01
C THR A 265 10.85 18.32 -0.04
N ASP A 266 11.21 18.16 -1.31
CA ASP A 266 10.50 18.72 -2.46
C ASP A 266 9.81 17.64 -3.32
N THR A 267 9.91 16.37 -2.91
CA THR A 267 9.40 15.27 -3.71
C THR A 267 8.00 14.85 -3.30
N SER A 268 7.04 15.11 -4.21
CA SER A 268 5.77 14.38 -4.29
C SER A 268 5.59 13.98 -5.75
N THR A 269 5.36 12.71 -6.01
CA THR A 269 5.16 12.21 -7.39
C THR A 269 3.91 12.83 -8.03
N ILE A 270 2.91 13.17 -7.22
CA ILE A 270 1.73 13.92 -7.61
C ILE A 270 1.65 15.17 -6.74
N GLY A 271 1.81 16.34 -7.35
CA GLY A 271 1.57 17.63 -6.72
C GLY A 271 0.09 17.82 -6.42
N GLY A 272 -0.22 18.76 -5.55
CA GLY A 272 -1.62 18.98 -5.18
C GLY A 272 -1.82 20.11 -4.19
N ILE A 273 -2.48 19.83 -3.09
CA ILE A 273 -2.98 20.79 -2.12
C ILE A 273 -1.88 21.53 -1.34
N GLY A 274 -2.17 22.77 -1.01
CA GLY A 274 -1.39 23.61 -0.09
C GLY A 274 -2.15 23.89 1.22
N LEU A 275 -1.63 24.87 1.99
CA LEU A 275 -2.20 25.27 3.28
C LEU A 275 -3.68 25.65 3.24
N THR A 276 -4.19 26.18 2.12
CA THR A 276 -5.60 26.56 1.97
C THR A 276 -6.54 25.37 2.19
N THR A 277 -6.24 24.24 1.57
CA THR A 277 -7.06 23.04 1.72
C THR A 277 -6.88 22.42 3.11
N ILE A 278 -5.66 22.42 3.64
CA ILE A 278 -5.38 21.88 4.99
C ILE A 278 -6.13 22.67 6.06
N ALA A 279 -6.07 24.01 6.01
CA ALA A 279 -6.81 24.87 6.93
C ALA A 279 -8.32 24.61 6.85
N ARG A 280 -8.86 24.55 5.61
CA ARG A 280 -10.27 24.28 5.37
C ARG A 280 -10.72 22.92 5.90
N ASP A 281 -9.93 21.86 5.67
CA ASP A 281 -10.26 20.53 6.15
C ASP A 281 -10.19 20.46 7.68
N ALA A 282 -9.19 21.13 8.32
CA ALA A 282 -9.09 21.24 9.78
C ALA A 282 -10.31 22.00 10.37
N ILE A 283 -10.68 23.14 9.79
CA ILE A 283 -11.85 23.92 10.22
C ILE A 283 -13.14 23.12 10.05
N LYS A 284 -13.33 22.41 8.91
CA LYS A 284 -14.51 21.57 8.72
C LYS A 284 -14.64 20.47 9.77
N LEU A 285 -13.54 19.83 10.14
CA LEU A 285 -13.54 18.79 11.20
C LEU A 285 -13.85 19.41 12.56
N HIS A 286 -13.32 20.59 12.84
CA HIS A 286 -13.59 21.38 14.04
C HIS A 286 -15.08 21.77 14.12
N ASP A 287 -15.64 22.39 13.06
CA ASP A 287 -17.04 22.80 13.00
C ASP A 287 -18.00 21.61 13.20
N GLN A 288 -17.68 20.45 12.59
CA GLN A 288 -18.48 19.24 12.76
C GLN A 288 -18.49 18.76 14.23
N ALA A 289 -17.36 18.85 14.92
CA ALA A 289 -17.26 18.44 16.31
C ALA A 289 -18.10 19.35 17.23
N PHE A 290 -17.98 20.67 17.08
CA PHE A 290 -18.75 21.63 17.89
C PHE A 290 -20.24 21.66 17.51
N ALA A 291 -20.61 21.44 16.25
CA ALA A 291 -22.01 21.30 15.84
C ALA A 291 -22.67 20.08 16.51
N MET A 292 -21.97 18.93 16.59
CA MET A 292 -22.48 17.75 17.31
C MET A 292 -22.65 18.03 18.80
N GLU A 293 -21.71 18.72 19.44
CA GLU A 293 -21.81 19.08 20.86
C GLU A 293 -23.01 20.01 21.12
N LYS A 294 -23.26 20.96 20.22
CA LYS A 294 -24.41 21.86 20.30
C LYS A 294 -25.73 21.07 20.16
N GLU A 295 -25.82 20.18 19.19
CA GLU A 295 -26.98 19.31 18.98
C GLU A 295 -27.26 18.43 20.23
N GLU A 296 -26.20 17.85 20.85
CA GLU A 296 -26.34 17.11 22.10
C GLU A 296 -26.90 17.98 23.22
N LYS A 297 -26.42 19.24 23.38
CA LYS A 297 -26.88 20.17 24.41
C LYS A 297 -28.33 20.58 24.17
N GLU A 298 -28.73 20.84 22.92
CA GLU A 298 -30.07 21.31 22.58
C GLU A 298 -31.12 20.20 22.60
N SER A 299 -30.78 19.00 22.08
CA SER A 299 -31.71 17.87 21.98
C SER A 299 -31.77 17.01 23.24
N GLY A 300 -30.77 17.11 24.12
CA GLY A 300 -30.58 16.19 25.24
C GLY A 300 -30.21 14.76 24.82
N HIS A 301 -30.01 14.53 23.53
CA HIS A 301 -29.67 13.23 22.97
C HIS A 301 -28.17 13.07 22.86
N LYS A 302 -27.59 12.16 23.65
CA LYS A 302 -26.15 11.88 23.59
C LYS A 302 -25.83 10.94 22.44
N PHE A 303 -24.96 11.35 21.54
CA PHE A 303 -24.39 10.46 20.55
C PHE A 303 -23.53 9.40 21.23
N MET A 304 -23.93 8.14 21.12
CA MET A 304 -23.15 7.05 21.74
C MET A 304 -21.85 6.74 20.99
N PHE A 305 -21.84 6.96 19.69
CA PHE A 305 -20.69 6.70 18.80
C PHE A 305 -20.72 7.63 17.61
N LEU A 306 -19.53 7.93 17.06
CA LEU A 306 -19.42 8.57 15.76
C LEU A 306 -20.01 7.67 14.66
N PRO A 307 -20.55 8.25 13.57
CA PRO A 307 -21.06 7.48 12.45
C PRO A 307 -20.00 6.51 11.88
N ALA A 308 -20.37 5.25 11.70
CA ALA A 308 -19.52 4.27 11.04
C ALA A 308 -19.49 4.54 9.55
N LEU A 309 -18.48 5.26 9.08
CA LEU A 309 -18.34 5.68 7.68
C LEU A 309 -18.02 4.52 6.72
N GLY A 310 -17.76 3.31 7.23
CA GLY A 310 -17.58 2.14 6.40
C GLY A 310 -16.24 2.06 5.68
N GLN A 311 -15.15 2.48 6.29
CA GLN A 311 -13.81 2.52 5.66
C GLN A 311 -13.33 1.20 5.03
N PHE A 312 -13.72 0.06 5.62
CA PHE A 312 -13.36 -1.28 5.13
C PHE A 312 -14.53 -2.05 4.52
N HIS A 313 -15.75 -1.55 4.69
CA HIS A 313 -16.96 -2.17 4.17
C HIS A 313 -17.88 -1.08 3.65
N TRP A 314 -18.38 -1.25 2.45
CA TRP A 314 -19.33 -0.33 1.88
C TRP A 314 -20.54 -0.09 2.81
N ARG A 315 -20.94 1.17 2.93
CA ARG A 315 -22.11 1.65 3.62
C ARG A 315 -22.85 2.63 2.71
N LYS A 316 -24.19 2.61 2.74
CA LYS A 316 -25.01 3.45 1.86
C LYS A 316 -24.66 4.95 1.92
N ASP A 317 -24.46 5.48 3.13
CA ASP A 317 -24.13 6.90 3.33
C ASP A 317 -22.68 7.10 3.82
N GLY A 318 -21.84 6.11 3.56
CA GLY A 318 -20.46 6.06 4.02
C GLY A 318 -19.44 6.63 3.03
N ILE A 319 -18.18 6.26 3.25
CA ILE A 319 -17.09 6.52 2.32
C ILE A 319 -17.36 5.73 1.03
N ARG A 320 -17.04 6.34 -0.11
CA ARG A 320 -17.18 5.69 -1.40
C ARG A 320 -16.20 4.52 -1.55
N HIS A 321 -16.67 3.48 -2.24
CA HIS A 321 -15.90 2.30 -2.57
C HIS A 321 -15.98 2.04 -4.08
N ALA A 322 -14.88 1.58 -4.67
CA ALA A 322 -14.86 1.16 -6.06
C ALA A 322 -15.79 -0.05 -6.30
N TRP A 323 -15.97 -0.87 -5.28
CA TRP A 323 -16.88 -1.99 -5.28
C TRP A 323 -18.09 -1.73 -4.36
N ASN A 324 -19.27 -1.72 -4.94
CA ASN A 324 -20.53 -1.60 -4.25
C ASN A 324 -21.48 -2.76 -4.68
N PRO A 325 -22.60 -2.98 -4.01
CA PRO A 325 -23.52 -4.07 -4.34
C PRO A 325 -23.99 -4.07 -5.79
N GLU A 326 -24.21 -2.91 -6.38
CA GLU A 326 -24.71 -2.79 -7.75
C GLU A 326 -23.65 -3.17 -8.80
N THR A 327 -22.41 -2.66 -8.66
CA THR A 327 -21.31 -3.03 -9.56
C THR A 327 -20.98 -4.51 -9.49
N ILE A 328 -21.02 -5.12 -8.28
CA ILE A 328 -20.80 -6.55 -8.08
C ILE A 328 -21.89 -7.37 -8.76
N ALA A 329 -23.15 -7.04 -8.52
CA ALA A 329 -24.28 -7.77 -9.08
C ALA A 329 -24.34 -7.68 -10.62
N THR A 330 -24.09 -6.49 -11.17
CA THR A 330 -24.09 -6.24 -12.62
C THR A 330 -22.99 -7.05 -13.31
N LEU A 331 -21.76 -7.04 -12.77
CA LEU A 331 -20.64 -7.81 -13.32
C LEU A 331 -20.92 -9.32 -13.26
N GLN A 332 -21.40 -9.83 -12.13
CA GLN A 332 -21.73 -11.26 -12.01
C GLN A 332 -22.83 -11.68 -13.00
N LEU A 333 -23.83 -10.84 -13.19
CA LEU A 333 -24.92 -11.13 -14.12
C LEU A 333 -24.43 -11.10 -15.58
N ALA A 334 -23.63 -10.10 -15.95
CA ALA A 334 -23.03 -9.98 -17.28
C ALA A 334 -22.20 -11.22 -17.64
N THR A 335 -21.32 -11.63 -16.75
CA THR A 335 -20.42 -12.78 -17.00
C THR A 335 -21.14 -14.11 -17.00
N ARG A 336 -22.17 -14.30 -16.15
CA ARG A 336 -23.00 -15.52 -16.13
C ARG A 336 -23.85 -15.68 -17.37
N LYS A 337 -24.34 -14.57 -17.93
CA LYS A 337 -25.17 -14.57 -19.15
C LYS A 337 -24.36 -14.54 -20.45
N GLY A 338 -23.06 -14.21 -20.38
CA GLY A 338 -22.28 -13.92 -21.56
C GLY A 338 -22.72 -12.63 -22.28
N ASP A 339 -23.26 -11.66 -21.54
CA ASP A 339 -23.91 -10.46 -22.06
C ASP A 339 -22.96 -9.27 -22.02
N TYR A 340 -22.42 -8.91 -23.19
CA TYR A 340 -21.46 -7.81 -23.34
C TYR A 340 -22.10 -6.43 -23.11
N GLU A 341 -23.38 -6.23 -23.49
CA GLU A 341 -24.05 -4.95 -23.26
C GLU A 341 -24.25 -4.70 -21.76
N LEU A 342 -24.54 -5.75 -21.00
CA LEU A 342 -24.60 -5.67 -19.55
C LEU A 342 -23.20 -5.43 -18.94
N PHE A 343 -22.14 -5.97 -19.55
CA PHE A 343 -20.77 -5.65 -19.17
C PHE A 343 -20.42 -4.19 -19.43
N LYS A 344 -20.83 -3.62 -20.57
CA LYS A 344 -20.66 -2.18 -20.83
C LYS A 344 -21.37 -1.31 -19.78
N LYS A 345 -22.57 -1.71 -19.34
CA LYS A 345 -23.25 -1.04 -18.24
C LYS A 345 -22.40 -1.08 -16.95
N TYR A 346 -21.81 -2.23 -16.63
CA TYR A 346 -20.89 -2.36 -15.51
C TYR A 346 -19.64 -1.46 -15.69
N ALA A 347 -19.02 -1.45 -16.88
CA ALA A 347 -17.85 -0.64 -17.16
C ALA A 347 -18.15 0.86 -17.02
N ALA A 348 -19.29 1.32 -17.55
CA ALA A 348 -19.74 2.71 -17.33
C ALA A 348 -19.91 3.03 -15.84
N MET A 349 -20.51 2.16 -15.04
CA MET A 349 -20.61 2.33 -13.58
C MET A 349 -19.24 2.34 -12.89
N ALA A 350 -18.22 1.71 -13.46
CA ALA A 350 -16.88 1.65 -12.92
C ALA A 350 -16.01 2.85 -13.35
N ASP A 351 -16.15 3.35 -14.57
CA ASP A 351 -15.23 4.31 -15.22
C ASP A 351 -15.83 5.71 -15.38
N GLU A 352 -17.15 5.80 -15.60
CA GLU A 352 -17.85 7.06 -15.78
C GLU A 352 -18.39 7.62 -14.47
N LYS A 353 -17.73 7.24 -13.36
CA LYS A 353 -18.08 7.76 -12.04
C LYS A 353 -17.99 9.26 -12.05
N ASP A 354 -19.01 9.87 -11.54
CA ASP A 354 -19.03 11.30 -11.28
C ASP A 354 -17.93 11.74 -10.31
N GLU A 355 -17.41 10.80 -9.53
CA GLU A 355 -16.48 11.06 -8.44
C GLU A 355 -15.25 10.14 -8.53
N PRO A 356 -14.04 10.69 -8.68
CA PRO A 356 -12.81 9.91 -8.83
C PRO A 356 -12.48 9.13 -7.54
N ILE A 357 -12.01 7.90 -7.71
CA ILE A 357 -11.48 7.05 -6.64
C ILE A 357 -10.00 6.80 -6.86
N PHE A 358 -9.59 6.64 -8.11
CA PHE A 358 -8.23 6.36 -8.52
C PHE A 358 -7.64 7.53 -9.32
N ILE A 359 -6.33 7.59 -9.41
CA ILE A 359 -5.61 8.60 -10.19
C ILE A 359 -6.06 8.56 -11.65
N ARG A 360 -6.19 7.37 -12.23
CA ARG A 360 -6.61 7.15 -13.61
C ARG A 360 -8.02 7.64 -13.93
N ASP A 361 -8.88 7.86 -12.92
CA ASP A 361 -10.23 8.42 -13.13
C ASP A 361 -10.17 9.88 -13.62
N PHE A 362 -9.03 10.58 -13.42
CA PHE A 362 -8.76 11.93 -13.95
C PHE A 362 -8.17 11.94 -15.36
N LEU A 363 -7.91 10.78 -15.95
CA LEU A 363 -7.27 10.68 -17.25
C LEU A 363 -8.29 10.31 -18.32
N ASP A 364 -8.14 10.86 -19.50
CA ASP A 364 -8.80 10.49 -20.74
C ASP A 364 -7.73 10.32 -21.84
N PHE A 365 -8.11 9.90 -23.03
CA PHE A 365 -7.18 9.70 -24.12
C PHE A 365 -7.57 10.48 -25.37
N LYS A 366 -6.58 10.80 -26.19
CA LYS A 366 -6.78 11.45 -27.50
C LYS A 366 -7.44 10.49 -28.47
N ARG A 367 -8.44 10.95 -29.21
CA ARG A 367 -9.21 10.16 -30.16
C ARG A 367 -8.79 10.49 -31.59
N ASN A 368 -8.49 9.46 -32.37
CA ASN A 368 -8.23 9.50 -33.81
C ASN A 368 -8.75 8.20 -34.43
N PRO A 369 -10.06 8.00 -34.54
CA PRO A 369 -10.66 6.68 -34.74
C PRO A 369 -10.32 6.06 -36.10
N ILE A 370 -10.10 4.74 -36.09
CA ILE A 370 -9.99 3.85 -37.25
C ILE A 370 -11.09 2.80 -37.20
N ASP A 371 -11.27 2.07 -38.31
CA ASP A 371 -12.22 0.95 -38.34
C ASP A 371 -11.73 -0.17 -37.41
N ILE A 372 -12.62 -0.73 -36.63
CA ILE A 372 -12.33 -1.78 -35.65
C ILE A 372 -11.80 -3.06 -36.32
N SER A 373 -12.10 -3.30 -37.60
CA SER A 373 -11.59 -4.43 -38.34
C SER A 373 -10.08 -4.35 -38.61
N GLU A 374 -9.49 -3.16 -38.49
CA GLU A 374 -8.04 -2.95 -38.62
C GLU A 374 -7.29 -3.25 -37.30
N VAL A 375 -7.99 -3.36 -36.20
CA VAL A 375 -7.41 -3.62 -34.88
C VAL A 375 -7.28 -5.12 -34.66
N GLU A 376 -6.19 -5.54 -34.02
CA GLU A 376 -5.94 -6.94 -33.68
C GLU A 376 -7.14 -7.61 -32.97
N PRO A 377 -7.34 -8.91 -33.19
CA PRO A 377 -8.50 -9.62 -32.65
C PRO A 377 -8.41 -9.78 -31.11
N GLU A 378 -9.56 -9.96 -30.50
CA GLU A 378 -9.74 -10.13 -29.03
C GLU A 378 -8.89 -11.28 -28.49
N GLU A 379 -8.75 -12.37 -29.27
CA GLU A 379 -7.95 -13.55 -28.94
C GLU A 379 -6.43 -13.26 -28.88
N SER A 380 -5.96 -12.19 -29.54
CA SER A 380 -4.60 -11.70 -29.41
C SER A 380 -4.45 -10.88 -28.13
N ILE A 381 -5.34 -9.93 -27.92
CA ILE A 381 -5.32 -9.01 -26.79
C ILE A 381 -5.42 -9.77 -25.46
N VAL A 382 -6.29 -10.79 -25.36
CA VAL A 382 -6.52 -11.53 -24.10
C VAL A 382 -5.26 -12.24 -23.60
N LYS A 383 -4.29 -12.56 -24.45
CA LYS A 383 -3.01 -13.19 -24.07
C LYS A 383 -2.09 -12.28 -23.27
N HIS A 384 -2.32 -10.96 -23.29
CA HIS A 384 -1.61 -10.01 -22.45
C HIS A 384 -2.13 -10.01 -21.00
N PHE A 385 -3.28 -10.64 -20.73
CA PHE A 385 -3.89 -10.65 -19.42
C PHE A 385 -3.44 -11.86 -18.59
N VAL A 386 -3.31 -11.61 -17.27
CA VAL A 386 -2.95 -12.65 -16.31
C VAL A 386 -3.80 -12.51 -15.05
N THR A 387 -3.97 -13.58 -14.28
CA THR A 387 -4.61 -13.43 -12.96
C THR A 387 -3.61 -12.98 -11.91
N GLY A 388 -4.05 -12.20 -10.94
CA GLY A 388 -3.24 -11.89 -9.75
C GLY A 388 -2.84 -13.17 -9.02
N ALA A 389 -1.66 -13.13 -8.37
CA ALA A 389 -1.17 -14.23 -7.55
C ALA A 389 -2.09 -14.47 -6.35
N MET A 390 -2.76 -15.61 -6.31
CA MET A 390 -3.68 -16.00 -5.24
C MET A 390 -3.38 -17.42 -4.80
N SER A 391 -2.89 -17.58 -3.56
CA SER A 391 -2.39 -18.87 -3.07
C SER A 391 -3.51 -19.89 -2.82
N PHE A 392 -3.21 -21.15 -3.17
CA PHE A 392 -4.00 -22.28 -2.71
C PHE A 392 -3.91 -22.40 -1.18
N GLY A 393 -5.06 -22.40 -0.53
CA GLY A 393 -5.19 -22.27 0.94
C GLY A 393 -5.76 -20.91 1.35
N ALA A 394 -5.41 -19.80 0.67
CA ALA A 394 -6.19 -18.56 0.75
C ALA A 394 -7.51 -18.69 -0.03
N LEU A 395 -7.47 -19.28 -1.22
CA LEU A 395 -8.65 -19.68 -2.00
C LEU A 395 -9.00 -21.17 -1.77
N SER A 396 -10.23 -21.51 -2.04
CA SER A 396 -10.69 -22.90 -2.15
C SER A 396 -10.07 -23.58 -3.39
N LYS A 397 -10.01 -24.92 -3.37
CA LYS A 397 -9.53 -25.73 -4.51
C LYS A 397 -10.32 -25.39 -5.78
N GLU A 398 -11.64 -25.33 -5.66
CA GLU A 398 -12.57 -25.08 -6.76
C GLU A 398 -12.33 -23.72 -7.43
N ALA A 399 -12.18 -22.67 -6.64
CA ALA A 399 -11.90 -21.33 -7.16
C ALA A 399 -10.53 -21.24 -7.82
N HIS A 400 -9.50 -21.88 -7.22
CA HIS A 400 -8.14 -21.89 -7.75
C HIS A 400 -8.04 -22.64 -9.09
N GLU A 401 -8.70 -23.80 -9.21
CA GLU A 401 -8.76 -24.57 -10.45
C GLU A 401 -9.57 -23.87 -11.54
N ALA A 402 -10.70 -23.24 -11.20
CA ALA A 402 -11.53 -22.50 -12.16
C ALA A 402 -10.72 -21.35 -12.82
N MET A 403 -9.89 -20.67 -12.06
CA MET A 403 -9.00 -19.63 -12.60
C MET A 403 -7.96 -20.21 -13.59
N ALA A 404 -7.34 -21.33 -13.25
CA ALA A 404 -6.36 -21.98 -14.13
C ALA A 404 -7.01 -22.47 -15.42
N LEU A 405 -8.17 -23.13 -15.33
CA LEU A 405 -8.93 -23.59 -16.50
C LEU A 405 -9.27 -22.45 -17.45
N ALA A 406 -9.82 -21.35 -16.91
CA ALA A 406 -10.20 -20.19 -17.73
C ALA A 406 -9.01 -19.61 -18.48
N MET A 407 -7.91 -19.36 -17.76
CA MET A 407 -6.73 -18.74 -18.37
C MET A 407 -6.03 -19.66 -19.36
N ASN A 408 -6.00 -20.97 -19.11
CA ASN A 408 -5.46 -21.94 -20.05
C ASN A 408 -6.31 -22.04 -21.32
N TYR A 409 -7.65 -21.99 -21.19
CA TYR A 409 -8.55 -21.94 -22.35
C TYR A 409 -8.29 -20.71 -23.23
N LEU A 410 -8.04 -19.56 -22.62
CA LEU A 410 -7.79 -18.30 -23.30
C LEU A 410 -6.34 -18.18 -23.85
N GLY A 411 -5.46 -19.15 -23.58
CA GLY A 411 -4.05 -19.05 -23.93
C GLY A 411 -3.26 -18.03 -23.09
N ALA A 412 -3.90 -17.51 -22.05
CA ALA A 412 -3.34 -16.57 -21.08
C ALA A 412 -2.71 -17.31 -19.87
N ARG A 413 -2.38 -16.58 -18.77
CA ARG A 413 -1.68 -17.16 -17.63
C ARG A 413 -2.45 -16.96 -16.31
N SER A 414 -2.54 -18.04 -15.52
CA SER A 414 -2.91 -17.97 -14.09
C SER A 414 -1.66 -18.13 -13.22
N ASN A 415 -1.71 -17.60 -12.01
CA ASN A 415 -0.62 -17.62 -11.05
C ASN A 415 -1.01 -18.44 -9.82
N THR A 416 -0.15 -19.38 -9.40
CA THR A 416 -0.37 -20.25 -8.24
C THR A 416 -0.44 -19.50 -6.91
N GLY A 417 0.20 -18.31 -6.84
CA GLY A 417 0.50 -17.68 -5.55
C GLY A 417 1.54 -18.49 -4.76
N GLU A 418 1.82 -18.04 -3.54
CA GLU A 418 2.88 -18.55 -2.64
C GLU A 418 2.53 -19.86 -1.91
N GLY A 419 1.90 -20.78 -2.46
CA GLY A 419 1.45 -21.96 -1.71
C GLY A 419 1.73 -23.28 -2.39
N GLY A 420 2.46 -23.25 -3.48
CA GLY A 420 2.62 -24.40 -4.34
C GLY A 420 1.34 -24.74 -5.10
N GLU A 421 1.36 -25.86 -5.75
CA GLU A 421 0.24 -26.40 -6.51
C GLU A 421 0.23 -27.93 -6.33
N ASP A 422 -0.96 -28.52 -6.26
CA ASP A 422 -1.10 -29.97 -6.19
C ASP A 422 -0.51 -30.59 -7.46
N SER A 423 0.48 -31.48 -7.33
CA SER A 423 1.20 -32.10 -8.46
C SER A 423 0.30 -32.86 -9.42
N GLU A 424 -0.81 -33.41 -8.94
CA GLU A 424 -1.81 -34.04 -9.81
C GLU A 424 -2.32 -33.14 -10.91
N ARG A 425 -2.35 -31.82 -10.68
CA ARG A 425 -2.82 -30.81 -11.66
C ARG A 425 -1.90 -30.68 -12.89
N TYR A 426 -0.62 -31.03 -12.77
CA TYR A 426 0.32 -30.94 -13.91
C TYR A 426 -0.06 -31.90 -15.02
N TYR A 427 -0.63 -33.05 -14.66
CA TYR A 427 -0.97 -34.13 -15.56
C TYR A 427 -2.47 -34.25 -15.82
N THR A 428 -3.30 -33.52 -15.10
CA THR A 428 -4.77 -33.59 -15.19
C THR A 428 -5.33 -32.58 -16.15
N LYS A 429 -6.27 -33.02 -16.98
CA LYS A 429 -7.07 -32.15 -17.85
C LYS A 429 -8.53 -32.31 -17.51
N ARG A 430 -9.28 -31.18 -17.61
CA ARG A 430 -10.73 -31.16 -17.55
C ARG A 430 -11.23 -30.53 -18.86
N ASP A 431 -12.15 -31.20 -19.55
CA ASP A 431 -12.65 -30.78 -20.87
C ASP A 431 -11.51 -30.54 -21.89
N GLY A 432 -10.43 -31.34 -21.81
CA GLY A 432 -9.22 -31.19 -22.64
C GLY A 432 -8.28 -30.07 -22.23
N ILE A 433 -8.63 -29.26 -21.23
CA ILE A 433 -7.87 -28.10 -20.77
C ILE A 433 -7.04 -28.49 -19.52
N SER A 434 -5.76 -28.08 -19.48
CA SER A 434 -4.88 -28.33 -18.33
C SER A 434 -5.36 -27.61 -17.07
N LEU A 435 -5.23 -28.29 -15.91
CA LEU A 435 -5.49 -27.69 -14.59
C LEU A 435 -4.25 -26.96 -14.03
N SER A 436 -3.08 -27.13 -14.63
CA SER A 436 -1.84 -26.50 -14.16
C SER A 436 -1.83 -25.00 -14.41
N SER A 437 -1.47 -24.22 -13.42
CA SER A 437 -1.22 -22.79 -13.59
C SER A 437 0.12 -22.58 -14.29
N LYS A 438 0.17 -21.71 -15.31
CA LYS A 438 1.38 -21.46 -16.10
C LYS A 438 2.44 -20.67 -15.34
N THR A 439 2.02 -19.71 -14.50
CA THR A 439 2.94 -18.95 -13.64
C THR A 439 3.00 -19.59 -12.24
N LYS A 440 4.21 -19.98 -11.84
CA LYS A 440 4.47 -20.59 -10.54
C LYS A 440 5.27 -19.64 -9.66
N GLN A 441 4.69 -19.26 -8.52
CA GLN A 441 5.28 -18.27 -7.63
C GLN A 441 6.21 -18.90 -6.60
N VAL A 442 7.37 -18.27 -6.39
CA VAL A 442 8.39 -18.62 -5.38
C VAL A 442 8.49 -17.46 -4.39
N ALA A 443 8.02 -17.68 -3.17
CA ALA A 443 8.11 -16.71 -2.08
C ALA A 443 9.21 -17.10 -1.08
N SER A 444 9.51 -16.23 -0.12
CA SER A 444 10.57 -16.47 0.88
C SER A 444 10.42 -17.77 1.65
N GLY A 445 9.20 -18.20 1.98
CA GLY A 445 8.91 -19.45 2.70
C GLY A 445 9.10 -20.72 1.89
N ARG A 446 9.25 -20.63 0.56
CA ARG A 446 9.42 -21.79 -0.36
C ARG A 446 8.37 -22.89 -0.20
N PHE A 447 7.19 -22.60 0.31
CA PHE A 447 6.12 -23.59 0.52
C PHE A 447 5.66 -24.21 -0.80
N GLY A 448 5.79 -25.53 -0.91
CA GLY A 448 5.40 -26.29 -2.09
C GLY A 448 6.30 -26.09 -3.31
N VAL A 449 7.48 -25.48 -3.15
CA VAL A 449 8.47 -25.31 -4.23
C VAL A 449 9.33 -26.56 -4.30
N THR A 450 9.08 -27.37 -5.32
CA THR A 450 9.87 -28.58 -5.66
C THR A 450 10.43 -28.45 -7.07
N THR A 451 11.37 -29.29 -7.46
CA THR A 451 11.87 -29.37 -8.83
C THR A 451 10.72 -29.67 -9.81
N GLU A 452 9.81 -30.60 -9.46
CA GLU A 452 8.64 -30.92 -10.26
C GLU A 452 7.73 -29.68 -10.47
N TYR A 453 7.53 -28.90 -9.41
CA TYR A 453 6.79 -27.64 -9.51
C TYR A 453 7.44 -26.64 -10.49
N LEU A 454 8.77 -26.49 -10.40
CA LEU A 454 9.51 -25.52 -11.23
C LEU A 454 9.59 -25.92 -12.69
N VAL A 455 9.83 -27.21 -13.01
CA VAL A 455 9.93 -27.66 -14.42
C VAL A 455 8.59 -27.64 -15.14
N ASN A 456 7.47 -27.63 -14.42
CA ASN A 456 6.13 -27.49 -14.98
C ASN A 456 5.66 -26.02 -15.12
N ALA A 457 6.56 -25.03 -15.00
CA ALA A 457 6.26 -23.62 -15.15
C ALA A 457 6.55 -23.12 -16.58
N GLU A 458 5.67 -22.27 -17.13
CA GLU A 458 6.00 -21.40 -18.27
C GLU A 458 6.64 -20.09 -17.80
N GLU A 459 6.32 -19.67 -16.57
CA GLU A 459 6.88 -18.51 -15.88
C GLU A 459 7.10 -18.84 -14.40
N ILE A 460 8.29 -18.54 -13.89
CA ILE A 460 8.61 -18.62 -12.46
C ILE A 460 8.67 -17.21 -11.91
N GLN A 461 7.84 -16.92 -10.91
CA GLN A 461 7.73 -15.59 -10.33
C GLN A 461 8.34 -15.51 -8.92
N ILE A 462 9.42 -14.77 -8.78
CA ILE A 462 10.02 -14.45 -7.48
C ILE A 462 9.16 -13.37 -6.82
N LYS A 463 8.56 -13.67 -5.68
CA LYS A 463 7.75 -12.72 -4.90
C LYS A 463 8.61 -12.05 -3.86
N VAL A 464 9.02 -10.81 -4.11
CA VAL A 464 9.73 -9.98 -3.14
C VAL A 464 8.75 -9.37 -2.13
N ALA A 465 7.63 -8.82 -2.61
CA ALA A 465 6.62 -8.20 -1.78
C ALA A 465 5.21 -8.35 -2.40
N GLN A 466 4.21 -7.84 -1.70
CA GLN A 466 2.79 -7.92 -2.10
C GLN A 466 2.10 -6.58 -1.82
N GLY A 467 1.39 -6.03 -2.80
CA GLY A 467 0.82 -4.68 -2.79
C GLY A 467 0.00 -4.31 -1.56
N ALA A 468 -0.87 -5.21 -1.09
CA ALA A 468 -1.74 -4.93 0.06
C ALA A 468 -1.07 -5.12 1.44
N LYS A 469 0.12 -5.69 1.51
CA LYS A 469 0.87 -5.89 2.76
C LYS A 469 2.38 -5.95 2.55
N PRO A 470 2.98 -4.91 1.99
CA PRO A 470 4.41 -4.88 1.75
C PRO A 470 5.19 -4.97 3.07
N GLY A 471 6.34 -5.65 3.03
CA GLY A 471 7.22 -5.78 4.18
C GLY A 471 6.68 -6.62 5.36
N GLU A 472 5.55 -7.32 5.21
CA GLU A 472 4.98 -8.17 6.28
C GLU A 472 5.10 -9.66 5.98
N GLY A 473 5.35 -10.01 4.72
CA GLY A 473 5.39 -11.39 4.26
C GLY A 473 4.02 -12.05 4.16
N GLY A 474 4.00 -13.33 3.79
CA GLY A 474 2.81 -14.15 3.69
C GLY A 474 2.48 -14.84 5.00
N GLN A 475 1.19 -15.06 5.26
CA GLN A 475 0.73 -15.84 6.40
C GLN A 475 -0.50 -16.66 6.03
N LEU A 476 -0.50 -17.94 6.41
CA LEU A 476 -1.69 -18.79 6.38
C LEU A 476 -1.97 -19.29 7.80
N PRO A 477 -3.10 -18.92 8.42
CA PRO A 477 -3.44 -19.38 9.77
C PRO A 477 -3.59 -20.90 9.83
N GLY A 478 -3.19 -21.53 10.94
CA GLY A 478 -3.21 -22.98 11.11
C GLY A 478 -4.58 -23.62 10.87
N PHE A 479 -5.67 -22.97 11.26
CA PHE A 479 -7.03 -23.46 11.02
C PHE A 479 -7.44 -23.54 9.52
N LYS A 480 -6.66 -22.95 8.62
CA LYS A 480 -6.79 -23.11 7.16
C LYS A 480 -5.88 -24.21 6.59
N VAL A 481 -4.88 -24.65 7.36
CA VAL A 481 -3.93 -25.68 6.93
C VAL A 481 -4.52 -27.05 7.22
N ASN A 482 -5.36 -27.53 6.32
CA ASN A 482 -5.88 -28.89 6.34
C ASN A 482 -4.86 -29.87 5.71
N GLU A 483 -5.18 -31.17 5.67
CA GLU A 483 -4.29 -32.22 5.14
C GLU A 483 -3.84 -31.95 3.69
N ILE A 484 -4.76 -31.52 2.82
CA ILE A 484 -4.46 -31.24 1.41
C ILE A 484 -3.49 -30.06 1.30
N ILE A 485 -3.75 -28.98 2.04
CA ILE A 485 -2.88 -27.80 2.04
C ILE A 485 -1.50 -28.15 2.66
N ALA A 486 -1.48 -28.92 3.74
CA ALA A 486 -0.24 -29.35 4.37
C ALA A 486 0.61 -30.21 3.42
N LYS A 487 -0.02 -31.18 2.72
CA LYS A 487 0.65 -32.00 1.69
C LYS A 487 1.24 -31.11 0.59
N THR A 488 0.43 -30.20 0.01
CA THR A 488 0.87 -29.31 -1.09
C THR A 488 2.00 -28.37 -0.68
N ARG A 489 2.02 -27.94 0.58
CA ARG A 489 3.03 -27.00 1.10
C ARG A 489 4.20 -27.68 1.81
N HIS A 490 4.25 -28.99 1.83
CA HIS A 490 5.24 -29.80 2.57
C HIS A 490 5.33 -29.40 4.05
N SER A 491 4.18 -29.35 4.72
CA SER A 491 4.03 -28.89 6.10
C SER A 491 3.12 -29.82 6.91
N ILE A 492 2.79 -29.42 8.12
CA ILE A 492 1.97 -30.19 9.07
C ILE A 492 0.58 -29.53 9.19
N PRO A 493 -0.53 -30.32 9.16
CA PRO A 493 -1.87 -29.78 9.36
C PRO A 493 -2.00 -29.05 10.70
N GLY A 494 -2.77 -27.96 10.71
CA GLY A 494 -3.08 -27.18 11.90
C GLY A 494 -2.00 -26.18 12.33
N ILE A 495 -0.80 -26.21 11.73
CA ILE A 495 0.28 -25.25 12.04
C ILE A 495 0.18 -24.02 11.13
N SER A 496 0.27 -22.83 11.74
CA SER A 496 0.32 -21.57 10.98
C SER A 496 1.62 -21.48 10.18
N LEU A 497 1.49 -21.12 8.90
CA LEU A 497 2.62 -20.97 7.99
C LEU A 497 2.93 -19.50 7.80
N ILE A 498 4.20 -19.12 8.00
CA ILE A 498 4.72 -17.77 7.86
C ILE A 498 5.77 -17.76 6.75
N SER A 499 5.56 -16.93 5.74
CA SER A 499 6.54 -16.61 4.72
C SER A 499 7.13 -15.25 5.10
N PRO A 500 8.37 -15.16 5.61
CA PRO A 500 8.94 -13.89 6.09
C PRO A 500 8.99 -12.82 4.97
N PRO A 501 8.99 -11.50 5.30
CA PRO A 501 9.05 -10.47 4.28
C PRO A 501 10.31 -10.52 3.41
N PRO A 502 11.54 -10.65 3.96
CA PRO A 502 12.72 -10.83 3.14
C PRO A 502 12.89 -12.30 2.71
N HIS A 503 13.41 -12.51 1.51
CA HIS A 503 14.05 -13.79 1.22
C HIS A 503 15.37 -13.84 1.98
N HIS A 504 15.58 -14.84 2.82
CA HIS A 504 16.78 -14.94 3.67
C HIS A 504 18.07 -15.20 2.89
N ASP A 505 17.97 -15.49 1.62
CA ASP A 505 19.03 -15.67 0.65
C ASP A 505 19.20 -14.46 -0.30
N ILE A 506 18.44 -13.38 -0.11
CA ILE A 506 18.50 -12.16 -0.94
C ILE A 506 18.70 -10.95 -0.04
N TYR A 507 19.89 -10.36 -0.09
CA TYR A 507 20.27 -9.14 0.63
C TYR A 507 20.73 -8.02 -0.32
N SER A 508 20.93 -8.36 -1.60
CA SER A 508 21.35 -7.44 -2.65
C SER A 508 20.78 -7.85 -4.01
N ILE A 509 21.00 -7.01 -5.02
CA ILE A 509 20.64 -7.31 -6.41
C ILE A 509 21.46 -8.50 -6.93
N GLU A 510 22.69 -8.67 -6.48
CA GLU A 510 23.58 -9.78 -6.84
C GLU A 510 23.04 -11.11 -6.35
N ASP A 511 22.51 -11.15 -5.12
CA ASP A 511 21.85 -12.36 -4.57
C ASP A 511 20.58 -12.69 -5.37
N LEU A 512 19.82 -11.67 -5.79
CA LEU A 512 18.68 -11.87 -6.67
C LEU A 512 19.10 -12.43 -8.04
N LYS A 513 20.21 -11.93 -8.60
CA LYS A 513 20.79 -12.47 -9.85
C LYS A 513 21.13 -13.94 -9.67
N GLN A 514 21.72 -14.33 -8.54
CA GLN A 514 22.02 -15.75 -8.25
C GLN A 514 20.75 -16.60 -8.22
N LEU A 515 19.70 -16.14 -7.53
CA LEU A 515 18.43 -16.90 -7.50
C LEU A 515 17.79 -17.01 -8.89
N ILE A 516 17.84 -15.95 -9.72
CA ILE A 516 17.36 -15.98 -11.10
C ILE A 516 18.15 -17.01 -11.91
N PHE A 517 19.46 -17.03 -11.78
CA PHE A 517 20.34 -17.97 -12.44
C PHE A 517 20.02 -19.41 -12.03
N ASP A 518 19.87 -19.70 -10.73
CA ASP A 518 19.54 -21.02 -10.21
C ASP A 518 18.19 -21.53 -10.76
N LEU A 519 17.17 -20.66 -10.77
CA LEU A 519 15.86 -21.00 -11.32
C LEU A 519 15.89 -21.27 -12.82
N LYS A 520 16.72 -20.52 -13.56
CA LYS A 520 16.95 -20.74 -14.99
C LYS A 520 17.67 -22.06 -15.29
N ASN A 521 18.60 -22.47 -14.42
CA ASN A 521 19.23 -23.79 -14.54
C ASN A 521 18.24 -24.92 -14.31
N VAL A 522 17.29 -24.77 -13.38
CA VAL A 522 16.23 -25.77 -13.15
C VAL A 522 15.25 -25.83 -14.32
N ASN A 523 14.88 -24.69 -14.90
CA ASN A 523 13.96 -24.62 -16.03
C ASN A 523 14.39 -23.53 -17.03
N PRO A 524 15.27 -23.87 -17.99
CA PRO A 524 15.79 -22.92 -18.99
C PRO A 524 14.69 -22.26 -19.86
N ASN A 525 13.57 -22.96 -20.05
CA ASN A 525 12.48 -22.52 -20.91
C ASN A 525 11.51 -21.54 -20.20
N ALA A 526 11.45 -21.54 -18.88
CA ALA A 526 10.56 -20.65 -18.15
C ALA A 526 11.09 -19.21 -18.14
N ALA A 527 10.20 -18.25 -18.34
CA ALA A 527 10.50 -16.84 -18.08
C ALA A 527 10.64 -16.61 -16.58
N ILE A 528 11.60 -15.80 -16.17
CA ILE A 528 11.74 -15.41 -14.74
C ILE A 528 11.15 -14.03 -14.55
N SER A 529 10.14 -13.94 -13.69
CA SER A 529 9.54 -12.67 -13.30
C SER A 529 9.85 -12.32 -11.84
N VAL A 530 9.95 -11.02 -11.56
CA VAL A 530 10.15 -10.50 -10.20
C VAL A 530 8.99 -9.59 -9.85
N LYS A 531 8.29 -9.90 -8.75
CA LYS A 531 7.16 -9.10 -8.25
C LYS A 531 7.63 -8.11 -7.21
N LEU A 532 7.54 -6.83 -7.57
CA LEU A 532 7.78 -5.66 -6.72
C LEU A 532 6.46 -4.98 -6.37
N VAL A 533 6.50 -4.06 -5.43
CA VAL A 533 5.36 -3.22 -5.04
C VAL A 533 5.65 -1.77 -5.41
N ALA A 534 4.62 -1.06 -5.86
CA ALA A 534 4.68 0.37 -6.11
C ALA A 534 5.02 1.13 -4.82
N GLU A 535 6.13 1.83 -4.82
CA GLU A 535 6.60 2.77 -3.81
C GLU A 535 7.57 3.77 -4.45
N SER A 536 7.90 4.84 -3.77
CA SER A 536 8.94 5.78 -4.23
C SER A 536 10.30 5.08 -4.30
N GLY A 537 10.99 5.21 -5.43
CA GLY A 537 12.25 4.53 -5.69
C GLY A 537 12.13 3.15 -6.35
N VAL A 538 10.92 2.65 -6.62
CA VAL A 538 10.72 1.34 -7.27
C VAL A 538 11.37 1.27 -8.65
N GLY A 539 11.47 2.37 -9.37
CA GLY A 539 12.17 2.44 -10.65
C GLY A 539 13.66 2.09 -10.54
N THR A 540 14.34 2.55 -9.49
CA THR A 540 15.75 2.20 -9.22
C THR A 540 15.90 0.71 -8.90
N ILE A 541 15.00 0.16 -8.09
CA ILE A 541 14.98 -1.27 -7.79
C ILE A 541 14.75 -2.07 -9.06
N ALA A 542 13.78 -1.66 -9.89
CA ALA A 542 13.49 -2.30 -11.17
C ALA A 542 14.69 -2.30 -12.13
N ALA A 543 15.43 -1.19 -12.20
CA ALA A 543 16.67 -1.14 -12.98
C ALA A 543 17.70 -2.17 -12.52
N GLY A 544 17.85 -2.36 -11.19
CA GLY A 544 18.66 -3.42 -10.61
C GLY A 544 18.16 -4.81 -10.99
N VAL A 545 16.85 -5.04 -10.92
CA VAL A 545 16.20 -6.32 -11.27
C VAL A 545 16.42 -6.67 -12.75
N VAL A 546 16.38 -5.69 -13.68
CA VAL A 546 16.71 -5.93 -15.10
C VAL A 546 18.17 -6.33 -15.25
N LYS A 547 19.09 -5.67 -14.54
CA LYS A 547 20.51 -6.02 -14.54
C LYS A 547 20.77 -7.40 -13.91
N ALA A 548 19.91 -7.84 -12.99
CA ALA A 548 19.90 -9.22 -12.47
C ALA A 548 19.31 -10.25 -13.45
N LYS A 549 18.95 -9.84 -14.67
CA LYS A 549 18.48 -10.71 -15.76
C LYS A 549 17.04 -11.20 -15.64
N ALA A 550 16.15 -10.49 -14.96
CA ALA A 550 14.73 -10.81 -14.99
C ALA A 550 14.12 -10.56 -16.38
N ASP A 551 13.23 -11.46 -16.84
CA ASP A 551 12.51 -11.35 -18.12
C ASP A 551 11.27 -10.47 -18.01
N LEU A 552 10.70 -10.36 -16.80
CA LEU A 552 9.49 -9.61 -16.53
C LEU A 552 9.52 -9.01 -15.11
N ILE A 553 9.02 -7.80 -14.96
CA ILE A 553 8.81 -7.16 -13.66
C ILE A 553 7.33 -6.87 -13.47
N VAL A 554 6.79 -7.28 -12.31
CA VAL A 554 5.42 -6.97 -11.90
C VAL A 554 5.47 -5.83 -10.89
N ILE A 555 4.77 -4.73 -11.17
CA ILE A 555 4.59 -3.61 -10.26
C ILE A 555 3.19 -3.70 -9.64
N SER A 556 3.13 -4.02 -8.37
CA SER A 556 1.88 -4.29 -7.63
C SER A 556 1.45 -3.04 -6.86
N GLY A 557 0.28 -2.48 -7.17
CA GLY A 557 -0.26 -1.31 -6.44
C GLY A 557 -0.79 -1.64 -5.05
N ALA A 558 -0.86 -0.63 -4.19
CA ALA A 558 -1.39 -0.74 -2.82
C ALA A 558 -2.87 -1.18 -2.78
N GLU A 559 -3.61 -0.94 -3.85
CA GLU A 559 -5.00 -1.35 -4.03
C GLU A 559 -5.15 -2.86 -4.29
N GLY A 560 -4.04 -3.58 -4.46
CA GLY A 560 -4.02 -5.03 -4.67
C GLY A 560 -4.66 -5.80 -3.51
N GLY A 561 -5.18 -7.01 -3.81
CA GLY A 561 -5.91 -7.80 -2.84
C GLY A 561 -5.04 -8.59 -1.87
N THR A 562 -5.57 -8.83 -0.67
CA THR A 562 -5.01 -9.77 0.29
C THR A 562 -6.09 -10.46 1.10
N GLY A 563 -5.85 -11.72 1.50
CA GLY A 563 -6.72 -12.45 2.42
C GLY A 563 -6.40 -12.20 3.90
N ALA A 564 -5.25 -11.61 4.22
CA ALA A 564 -4.80 -11.45 5.60
C ALA A 564 -3.76 -10.30 5.70
N SER A 565 -4.24 -9.08 5.92
CA SER A 565 -3.37 -7.93 6.19
C SER A 565 -3.93 -7.10 7.33
N PRO A 566 -3.09 -6.50 8.19
CA PRO A 566 -3.54 -5.49 9.13
C PRO A 566 -4.19 -4.30 8.41
N ALA A 567 -5.21 -3.72 9.04
CA ALA A 567 -5.91 -2.57 8.50
C ALA A 567 -4.98 -1.38 8.21
N SER A 568 -3.99 -1.16 9.08
CA SER A 568 -2.97 -0.12 8.91
C SER A 568 -2.14 -0.30 7.64
N SER A 569 -1.73 -1.53 7.32
CA SER A 569 -0.98 -1.80 6.08
C SER A 569 -1.83 -1.60 4.83
N MET A 570 -3.08 -2.06 4.85
CA MET A 570 -4.01 -1.85 3.71
C MET A 570 -4.26 -0.37 3.41
N ARG A 571 -4.24 0.49 4.45
CA ARG A 571 -4.48 1.92 4.29
C ARG A 571 -3.26 2.73 3.91
N PHE A 572 -2.11 2.38 4.46
CA PHE A 572 -0.97 3.28 4.49
C PHE A 572 0.31 2.75 3.85
N ALA A 573 0.39 1.47 3.50
CA ALA A 573 1.59 0.92 2.89
C ALA A 573 1.45 0.81 1.36
N GLY A 574 2.51 1.23 0.64
CA GLY A 574 2.51 1.27 -0.82
C GLY A 574 1.70 2.41 -1.42
N ILE A 575 1.88 2.61 -2.72
CA ILE A 575 1.24 3.67 -3.50
C ILE A 575 0.45 3.10 -4.67
N SER A 576 -0.26 3.97 -5.36
CA SER A 576 -1.07 3.58 -6.53
C SER A 576 -0.22 3.01 -7.66
N PRO A 577 -0.72 2.00 -8.39
CA PRO A 577 0.04 1.34 -9.44
C PRO A 577 0.42 2.29 -10.57
N GLU A 578 -0.38 3.32 -10.86
CA GLU A 578 -0.09 4.33 -11.87
C GLU A 578 1.23 5.06 -11.58
N ILE A 579 1.49 5.38 -10.31
CA ILE A 579 2.73 6.05 -9.90
C ILE A 579 3.92 5.09 -10.07
N GLY A 580 3.78 3.86 -9.55
CA GLY A 580 4.87 2.89 -9.60
C GLY A 580 5.26 2.48 -11.03
N ILE A 581 4.28 2.30 -11.93
CA ILE A 581 4.57 1.95 -13.33
C ILE A 581 5.18 3.11 -14.10
N ALA A 582 4.72 4.34 -13.87
CA ALA A 582 5.27 5.53 -14.51
C ALA A 582 6.75 5.73 -14.13
N GLU A 583 7.07 5.69 -12.83
CA GLU A 583 8.44 5.79 -12.33
C GLU A 583 9.34 4.66 -12.89
N THR A 584 8.82 3.43 -12.92
CA THR A 584 9.56 2.28 -13.47
C THR A 584 9.84 2.46 -14.95
N GLN A 585 8.84 2.82 -15.75
CA GLN A 585 8.98 3.06 -17.18
C GLN A 585 10.01 4.15 -17.46
N GLN A 586 9.89 5.30 -16.82
CA GLN A 586 10.79 6.45 -16.96
C GLN A 586 12.23 6.07 -16.60
N THR A 587 12.42 5.41 -15.46
CA THR A 587 13.76 4.99 -15.00
C THR A 587 14.40 3.98 -15.96
N LEU A 588 13.65 3.00 -16.45
CA LEU A 588 14.18 2.01 -17.39
C LEU A 588 14.51 2.62 -18.73
N VAL A 589 13.70 3.55 -19.26
CA VAL A 589 14.01 4.28 -20.50
C VAL A 589 15.26 5.12 -20.34
N LYS A 590 15.34 5.93 -19.28
CA LYS A 590 16.49 6.79 -18.97
C LYS A 590 17.82 6.02 -18.86
N ASN A 591 17.76 4.77 -18.40
CA ASN A 591 18.95 3.91 -18.23
C ASN A 591 19.19 2.95 -19.42
N GLY A 592 18.43 3.05 -20.53
CA GLY A 592 18.59 2.17 -21.69
C GLY A 592 18.19 0.70 -21.45
N LEU A 593 17.42 0.42 -20.40
CA LEU A 593 17.09 -0.93 -19.95
C LEU A 593 15.70 -1.41 -20.39
N ARG A 594 14.83 -0.49 -20.84
CA ARG A 594 13.42 -0.81 -21.10
C ARG A 594 13.19 -1.90 -22.15
N SER A 595 14.04 -1.95 -23.17
CA SER A 595 13.96 -2.95 -24.23
C SER A 595 14.26 -4.38 -23.78
N LEU A 596 14.85 -4.58 -22.59
CA LEU A 596 15.30 -5.88 -22.08
C LEU A 596 14.24 -6.61 -21.24
N VAL A 597 13.16 -5.94 -20.82
CA VAL A 597 12.22 -6.47 -19.83
C VAL A 597 10.77 -6.17 -20.18
N ARG A 598 9.88 -7.12 -19.93
CA ARG A 598 8.43 -6.88 -19.96
C ARG A 598 8.00 -6.29 -18.63
N LEU A 599 7.04 -5.36 -18.67
CA LEU A 599 6.40 -4.80 -17.48
C LEU A 599 4.96 -5.30 -17.38
N GLN A 600 4.57 -5.62 -16.18
CA GLN A 600 3.20 -6.00 -15.82
C GLN A 600 2.79 -5.18 -14.60
N VAL A 601 1.51 -4.81 -14.53
CA VAL A 601 0.98 -4.07 -13.38
C VAL A 601 -0.23 -4.80 -12.80
N ASP A 602 -0.41 -4.73 -11.48
CA ASP A 602 -1.64 -5.15 -10.79
C ASP A 602 -2.09 -4.13 -9.74
N GLY A 603 -3.39 -4.14 -9.39
CA GLY A 603 -3.98 -3.27 -8.38
C GLY A 603 -5.33 -2.68 -8.79
N GLN A 604 -6.46 -3.34 -8.46
CA GLN A 604 -7.84 -2.87 -8.71
C GLN A 604 -8.17 -2.55 -10.18
N MET A 605 -7.58 -3.26 -11.13
CA MET A 605 -7.95 -3.17 -12.54
C MET A 605 -9.29 -3.88 -12.76
N LYS A 606 -10.30 -3.21 -13.35
CA LYS A 606 -11.70 -3.68 -13.38
C LYS A 606 -12.31 -3.73 -14.76
N THR A 607 -11.86 -2.86 -15.66
CA THR A 607 -12.41 -2.66 -17.00
C THR A 607 -11.29 -2.66 -18.04
N GLY A 608 -11.61 -2.70 -19.33
CA GLY A 608 -10.63 -2.58 -20.40
C GLY A 608 -9.91 -1.23 -20.37
N ARG A 609 -10.54 -0.19 -19.85
CA ARG A 609 -9.90 1.10 -19.62
C ARG A 609 -8.79 1.03 -18.57
N ASP A 610 -8.97 0.24 -17.53
CA ASP A 610 -7.98 0.02 -16.47
C ASP A 610 -6.88 -0.96 -16.89
N VAL A 611 -7.17 -1.85 -17.83
CA VAL A 611 -6.37 -3.00 -18.33
C VAL A 611 -5.67 -3.80 -17.23
N ILE A 612 -6.39 -4.84 -16.70
CA ILE A 612 -5.93 -6.07 -15.99
C ILE A 612 -6.23 -6.20 -14.48
N MET A 613 -7.01 -7.25 -14.05
CA MET A 613 -6.69 -8.32 -13.11
C MET A 613 -7.36 -8.45 -11.73
N THR A 614 -8.37 -7.73 -11.25
CA THR A 614 -8.91 -8.02 -9.88
C THR A 614 -10.36 -8.47 -9.86
N ALA A 615 -11.11 -8.23 -10.88
CA ALA A 615 -12.52 -8.57 -10.95
C ALA A 615 -12.81 -10.10 -11.14
N ALA A 616 -11.81 -10.88 -11.49
CA ALA A 616 -11.98 -12.32 -11.75
C ALA A 616 -12.59 -13.10 -10.59
N LEU A 617 -12.26 -12.80 -9.33
CA LEU A 617 -12.89 -13.44 -8.17
C LEU A 617 -14.36 -13.01 -7.97
N ILE A 618 -14.73 -11.81 -8.41
CA ILE A 618 -16.13 -11.35 -8.38
C ILE A 618 -16.96 -12.22 -9.31
N THR A 619 -16.46 -12.56 -10.50
CA THR A 619 -17.18 -13.42 -11.45
C THR A 619 -17.41 -14.82 -10.91
N LEU A 620 -16.49 -15.33 -10.09
CA LEU A 620 -16.63 -16.61 -9.38
C LEU A 620 -17.56 -16.55 -8.16
N GLY A 621 -18.18 -15.40 -7.90
CA GLY A 621 -19.18 -15.22 -6.84
C GLY A 621 -18.68 -14.51 -5.58
N CYS A 622 -17.52 -13.89 -5.57
CA CYS A 622 -17.08 -13.06 -4.44
C CYS A 622 -18.00 -11.83 -4.30
N VAL A 623 -18.49 -11.59 -3.08
CA VAL A 623 -19.38 -10.46 -2.74
C VAL A 623 -18.71 -9.41 -1.84
N MET A 624 -17.38 -9.39 -1.80
CA MET A 624 -16.57 -8.42 -1.05
C MET A 624 -16.87 -8.31 0.45
N MET A 625 -17.32 -9.41 1.09
CA MET A 625 -17.57 -9.42 2.56
C MET A 625 -16.30 -9.23 3.41
N ARG A 626 -15.12 -9.31 2.82
CA ARG A 626 -13.81 -9.12 3.49
C ARG A 626 -13.59 -10.00 4.74
N LYS A 627 -14.17 -11.21 4.74
CA LYS A 627 -13.99 -12.25 5.78
C LYS A 627 -13.03 -13.36 5.36
N CYS A 628 -12.19 -13.11 4.36
CA CYS A 628 -11.28 -14.12 3.79
C CYS A 628 -10.29 -14.68 4.81
N SER A 629 -9.76 -13.83 5.72
CA SER A 629 -8.82 -14.25 6.77
C SER A 629 -9.44 -15.17 7.81
N ALA A 630 -10.75 -15.02 8.07
CA ALA A 630 -11.46 -15.73 9.13
C ALA A 630 -11.92 -17.14 8.74
N ASN A 631 -11.65 -17.60 7.50
CA ASN A 631 -12.15 -18.88 6.97
C ASN A 631 -13.69 -19.00 6.90
N THR A 632 -14.40 -17.89 6.95
CA THR A 632 -15.87 -17.81 7.02
C THR A 632 -16.48 -17.21 5.76
N CYS A 633 -15.87 -17.44 4.59
CA CYS A 633 -16.39 -16.95 3.32
C CYS A 633 -17.69 -17.69 2.96
N PRO A 634 -18.85 -17.03 2.97
CA PRO A 634 -20.14 -17.72 2.75
C PRO A 634 -20.32 -18.20 1.31
N MET A 635 -19.56 -17.65 0.37
CA MET A 635 -19.62 -17.99 -1.06
C MET A 635 -18.68 -19.14 -1.46
N GLY A 636 -17.98 -19.75 -0.51
CA GLY A 636 -17.06 -20.84 -0.80
C GLY A 636 -15.77 -20.47 -1.56
N VAL A 637 -15.55 -19.19 -1.89
CA VAL A 637 -14.40 -18.73 -2.71
C VAL A 637 -13.08 -18.74 -1.93
N ALA A 638 -13.11 -18.27 -0.69
CA ALA A 638 -11.89 -18.03 0.11
C ALA A 638 -11.99 -18.69 1.50
N THR A 639 -12.30 -19.99 1.52
CA THR A 639 -12.43 -20.79 2.74
C THR A 639 -11.93 -22.22 2.51
N GLN A 640 -11.50 -22.89 3.58
CA GLN A 640 -11.15 -24.31 3.58
C GLN A 640 -12.21 -25.16 4.31
N ASP A 641 -13.23 -24.53 4.90
CA ASP A 641 -14.35 -25.22 5.53
C ASP A 641 -15.17 -26.00 4.48
N PRO A 642 -15.31 -27.35 4.60
CA PRO A 642 -16.01 -28.16 3.61
C PRO A 642 -17.47 -27.75 3.41
N LYS A 643 -18.16 -27.31 4.48
CA LYS A 643 -19.57 -26.88 4.41
C LYS A 643 -19.71 -25.59 3.61
N LEU A 644 -18.79 -24.64 3.84
CA LEU A 644 -18.81 -23.38 3.12
C LEU A 644 -18.30 -23.54 1.67
N ARG A 645 -17.32 -24.43 1.41
CA ARG A 645 -16.87 -24.74 0.06
C ARG A 645 -18.00 -25.34 -0.80
N ALA A 646 -18.88 -26.12 -0.21
CA ALA A 646 -20.06 -26.64 -0.91
C ALA A 646 -21.01 -25.56 -1.46
N HIS A 647 -20.89 -24.31 -1.00
CA HIS A 647 -21.64 -23.17 -1.52
C HIS A 647 -21.00 -22.55 -2.77
N PHE A 648 -19.81 -22.95 -3.16
CA PHE A 648 -19.18 -22.44 -4.38
C PHE A 648 -20.04 -22.73 -5.62
N ARG A 649 -20.34 -21.68 -6.38
CA ARG A 649 -21.14 -21.72 -7.60
C ARG A 649 -20.43 -21.05 -8.78
N GLY A 650 -19.14 -20.79 -8.63
CA GLY A 650 -18.33 -20.23 -9.70
C GLY A 650 -18.10 -21.24 -10.83
N ASP A 651 -18.08 -20.75 -12.05
CA ASP A 651 -17.78 -21.51 -13.24
C ASP A 651 -16.64 -20.82 -13.99
N TYR A 652 -15.68 -21.58 -14.53
CA TYR A 652 -14.56 -21.03 -15.26
C TYR A 652 -14.98 -20.28 -16.54
N HIS A 653 -16.13 -20.60 -17.14
CA HIS A 653 -16.71 -19.86 -18.26
C HIS A 653 -17.05 -18.40 -17.89
N TYR A 654 -17.42 -18.11 -16.64
CA TYR A 654 -17.67 -16.74 -16.21
C TYR A 654 -16.38 -15.89 -16.23
N VAL A 655 -15.25 -16.53 -15.90
CA VAL A 655 -13.93 -15.90 -15.99
C VAL A 655 -13.54 -15.71 -17.47
N ILE A 656 -13.78 -16.71 -18.33
CA ILE A 656 -13.57 -16.57 -19.77
C ILE A 656 -14.35 -15.40 -20.34
N ASN A 657 -15.65 -15.33 -20.07
CA ASN A 657 -16.50 -14.23 -20.53
C ASN A 657 -15.95 -12.87 -20.08
N PHE A 658 -15.53 -12.78 -18.82
CA PHE A 658 -14.97 -11.56 -18.28
C PHE A 658 -13.72 -11.09 -19.03
N PHE A 659 -12.74 -11.98 -19.23
CA PHE A 659 -11.50 -11.59 -19.92
C PHE A 659 -11.70 -11.31 -21.41
N MET A 660 -12.63 -12.01 -22.07
CA MET A 660 -13.01 -11.70 -23.45
C MET A 660 -13.71 -10.34 -23.55
N PHE A 661 -14.59 -10.00 -22.60
CA PHE A 661 -15.22 -8.68 -22.55
C PHE A 661 -14.19 -7.56 -22.35
N LEU A 662 -13.19 -7.78 -21.47
CA LEU A 662 -12.08 -6.85 -21.30
C LEU A 662 -11.29 -6.68 -22.60
N ALA A 663 -10.95 -7.78 -23.28
CA ALA A 663 -10.20 -7.74 -24.55
C ALA A 663 -10.99 -6.99 -25.63
N ARG A 664 -12.29 -7.21 -25.70
CA ARG A 664 -13.18 -6.51 -26.64
C ARG A 664 -13.25 -5.01 -26.34
N GLU A 665 -13.38 -4.64 -25.07
CA GLU A 665 -13.38 -3.23 -24.67
C GLU A 665 -12.04 -2.54 -24.97
N VAL A 666 -10.90 -3.20 -24.72
CA VAL A 666 -9.57 -2.70 -25.10
C VAL A 666 -9.48 -2.52 -26.62
N ARG A 667 -10.00 -3.45 -27.41
CA ARG A 667 -10.03 -3.35 -28.85
C ARG A 667 -10.85 -2.15 -29.33
N GLU A 668 -12.00 -1.88 -28.69
CA GLU A 668 -12.82 -0.69 -28.95
C GLU A 668 -12.04 0.61 -28.64
N TYR A 669 -11.27 0.64 -27.55
CA TYR A 669 -10.44 1.80 -27.21
C TYR A 669 -9.28 1.99 -28.19
N LEU A 670 -8.59 0.92 -28.59
CA LEU A 670 -7.55 1.00 -29.62
C LEU A 670 -8.08 1.58 -30.94
N ALA A 671 -9.27 1.13 -31.38
CA ALA A 671 -9.94 1.68 -32.55
C ALA A 671 -10.24 3.18 -32.40
N GLN A 672 -10.73 3.62 -31.23
CA GLN A 672 -10.98 5.04 -30.93
C GLN A 672 -9.71 5.89 -30.93
N MET A 673 -8.59 5.34 -30.46
CA MET A 673 -7.29 6.01 -30.41
C MET A 673 -6.55 5.99 -31.76
N GLY A 674 -6.95 5.11 -32.70
CA GLY A 674 -6.34 5.00 -34.02
C GLY A 674 -5.13 4.06 -34.07
N TYR A 675 -5.06 3.08 -33.17
CA TYR A 675 -3.96 2.12 -33.09
C TYR A 675 -4.41 0.71 -33.43
N LYS A 676 -3.53 -0.04 -34.11
CA LYS A 676 -3.84 -1.39 -34.58
C LYS A 676 -3.50 -2.48 -33.55
N LYS A 677 -2.53 -2.22 -32.69
CA LYS A 677 -2.06 -3.20 -31.69
C LYS A 677 -1.92 -2.55 -30.31
N LEU A 678 -2.07 -3.35 -29.27
CA LEU A 678 -1.84 -2.94 -27.91
C LEU A 678 -0.39 -2.48 -27.66
N ASP A 679 0.57 -3.18 -28.27
CA ASP A 679 1.99 -2.83 -28.17
C ASP A 679 2.31 -1.44 -28.74
N ASP A 680 1.53 -0.94 -29.69
CA ASP A 680 1.75 0.36 -30.34
C ASP A 680 1.49 1.55 -29.40
N ILE A 681 0.79 1.36 -28.28
CA ILE A 681 0.48 2.43 -27.32
C ILE A 681 1.33 2.38 -26.04
N ILE A 682 2.16 1.33 -25.87
CA ILE A 682 2.96 1.17 -24.64
C ILE A 682 3.99 2.29 -24.53
N GLY A 683 3.96 3.00 -23.38
CA GLY A 683 4.87 4.12 -23.08
C GLY A 683 4.51 5.45 -23.77
N HIS A 684 3.38 5.52 -24.46
CA HIS A 684 2.90 6.72 -25.14
C HIS A 684 2.01 7.59 -24.23
N THR A 685 2.60 8.14 -23.15
CA THR A 685 1.88 9.00 -22.19
C THR A 685 1.30 10.28 -22.81
N GLU A 686 1.85 10.74 -23.96
CA GLU A 686 1.31 11.88 -24.73
C GLU A 686 -0.08 11.64 -25.34
N LEU A 687 -0.54 10.38 -25.35
CA LEU A 687 -1.92 10.02 -25.73
C LEU A 687 -2.91 10.32 -24.63
N LEU A 688 -2.44 10.43 -23.38
CA LEU A 688 -3.28 10.71 -22.23
C LEU A 688 -3.53 12.22 -22.09
N THR A 689 -4.71 12.56 -21.65
CA THR A 689 -5.13 13.94 -21.37
C THR A 689 -5.85 13.97 -20.02
N ARG A 690 -5.88 15.14 -19.39
CA ARG A 690 -6.70 15.32 -18.20
C ARG A 690 -8.17 15.31 -18.58
N LYS A 691 -8.98 14.50 -17.90
CA LYS A 691 -10.44 14.47 -18.06
C LYS A 691 -11.02 15.79 -17.57
N ALA A 692 -11.88 16.42 -18.38
CA ALA A 692 -12.62 17.59 -17.97
C ALA A 692 -13.66 17.22 -16.89
N LEU A 693 -13.78 18.04 -15.86
CA LEU A 693 -14.84 17.86 -14.87
C LEU A 693 -16.20 18.24 -15.49
N PRO A 694 -17.32 17.61 -15.08
CA PRO A 694 -18.65 17.98 -15.51
C PRO A 694 -18.96 19.45 -15.24
N ALA A 695 -19.76 20.08 -16.09
CA ALA A 695 -20.10 21.50 -15.95
C ALA A 695 -20.81 21.82 -14.61
N ASP A 696 -21.53 20.86 -14.07
CA ASP A 696 -22.25 20.95 -12.78
C ASP A 696 -21.41 20.43 -11.58
N ALA A 697 -20.13 20.17 -11.79
CA ALA A 697 -19.21 19.61 -10.77
C ALA A 697 -19.24 20.40 -9.45
N ALA A 698 -19.18 21.74 -9.52
CA ALA A 698 -19.20 22.58 -8.33
C ALA A 698 -20.52 22.49 -7.55
N GLN A 699 -21.63 22.29 -8.26
CA GLN A 699 -22.95 22.09 -7.63
C GLN A 699 -23.06 20.73 -6.96
N ARG A 700 -22.46 19.68 -7.56
CA ARG A 700 -22.50 18.30 -7.03
C ARG A 700 -21.59 18.12 -5.83
N TRP A 701 -20.37 18.65 -5.88
CA TRP A 701 -19.32 18.35 -4.88
C TRP A 701 -18.84 19.55 -4.08
N GLY A 702 -19.34 20.74 -4.42
CA GLY A 702 -18.91 22.00 -3.85
C GLY A 702 -17.57 22.50 -4.42
N GLN A 703 -17.43 23.82 -4.51
CA GLN A 703 -16.25 24.48 -5.09
C GLN A 703 -14.94 24.02 -4.43
N ALA A 704 -14.98 23.82 -3.14
CA ALA A 704 -13.82 23.38 -2.36
C ALA A 704 -13.23 22.02 -2.80
N THR A 705 -14.08 21.07 -3.20
CA THR A 705 -13.65 19.78 -3.72
C THR A 705 -13.07 19.93 -5.13
N ILE A 706 -13.70 20.79 -5.94
CA ILE A 706 -13.23 21.10 -7.30
C ILE A 706 -11.86 21.78 -7.25
N ASP A 707 -11.66 22.73 -6.35
CA ASP A 707 -10.35 23.40 -6.16
C ASP A 707 -9.28 22.38 -5.75
N LYS A 708 -9.62 21.45 -4.86
CA LYS A 708 -8.74 20.34 -4.45
C LYS A 708 -8.35 19.46 -5.64
N TRP A 709 -9.31 19.04 -6.46
CA TRP A 709 -9.04 18.23 -7.65
C TRP A 709 -8.27 18.99 -8.72
N ASN A 710 -8.58 20.27 -8.92
CA ASN A 710 -7.87 21.11 -9.88
C ASN A 710 -6.42 21.40 -9.47
N SER A 711 -6.08 21.30 -8.18
CA SER A 711 -4.72 21.48 -7.70
C SER A 711 -3.80 20.28 -8.01
N LEU A 712 -4.35 19.12 -8.43
CA LEU A 712 -3.56 17.95 -8.79
C LEU A 712 -2.67 18.22 -10.00
N ASP A 713 -1.40 17.94 -9.86
CA ASP A 713 -0.40 17.99 -10.92
C ASP A 713 0.06 16.60 -11.31
N PHE A 714 -0.20 16.21 -12.55
CA PHE A 714 0.18 14.94 -13.14
C PHE A 714 1.41 15.05 -14.07
N SER A 715 2.09 16.19 -14.11
CA SER A 715 3.22 16.42 -15.04
C SER A 715 4.32 15.37 -14.90
N ASN A 716 4.69 15.03 -13.66
CA ASN A 716 5.69 13.99 -13.37
C ASN A 716 5.19 12.59 -13.75
N LEU A 717 3.90 12.30 -13.47
CA LEU A 717 3.28 11.02 -13.79
C LEU A 717 3.23 10.78 -15.31
N LEU A 718 2.87 11.80 -16.07
CA LEU A 718 2.70 11.73 -17.54
C LEU A 718 3.96 12.09 -18.31
N HIS A 719 5.07 12.39 -17.62
CA HIS A 719 6.34 12.70 -18.27
C HIS A 719 6.80 11.53 -19.15
N LYS A 720 7.04 11.82 -20.44
CA LYS A 720 7.63 10.86 -21.37
C LYS A 720 9.14 11.05 -21.39
N GLU A 721 9.85 10.12 -20.78
CA GLU A 721 11.32 10.13 -20.77
C GLU A 721 11.84 9.85 -22.18
N SER A 722 12.92 10.50 -22.58
CA SER A 722 13.62 10.28 -23.84
C SER A 722 14.83 9.37 -23.62
N GLY A 723 15.08 8.44 -24.52
CA GLY A 723 16.23 7.55 -24.45
C GLY A 723 16.44 6.78 -25.76
N ASP A 724 17.58 6.12 -25.87
CA ASP A 724 17.98 5.33 -27.06
C ASP A 724 17.39 3.92 -27.06
N THR A 725 16.38 3.66 -26.25
CA THR A 725 15.73 2.35 -26.14
C THR A 725 14.27 2.41 -26.59
N SER A 726 13.71 1.28 -26.98
CA SER A 726 12.28 1.18 -27.23
C SER A 726 11.49 1.35 -25.91
N TYR A 727 10.24 1.79 -26.01
CA TYR A 727 9.35 1.97 -24.85
C TYR A 727 8.71 0.66 -24.35
N PHE A 728 8.99 -0.46 -25.04
CA PHE A 728 8.55 -1.80 -24.66
C PHE A 728 9.65 -2.82 -24.88
N CYS A 729 9.44 -4.07 -24.43
CA CYS A 729 10.41 -5.14 -24.53
C CYS A 729 10.56 -5.60 -26.00
N THR A 730 11.78 -5.49 -26.53
CA THR A 730 12.12 -5.91 -27.91
C THR A 730 13.30 -6.87 -27.96
N LYS A 731 13.92 -7.15 -26.81
CA LYS A 731 15.11 -8.03 -26.72
C LYS A 731 14.84 -9.15 -25.73
N VAL A 732 15.49 -10.27 -25.93
CA VAL A 732 15.49 -11.39 -24.99
C VAL A 732 16.67 -11.24 -24.05
N GLN A 733 16.51 -11.56 -22.77
CA GLN A 733 17.60 -11.60 -21.80
C GLN A 733 18.54 -12.76 -22.11
N ASP A 734 19.83 -12.50 -22.05
CA ASP A 734 20.86 -13.54 -22.05
C ASP A 734 21.12 -13.94 -20.58
N HIS A 735 20.76 -15.16 -20.23
CA HIS A 735 20.91 -15.70 -18.87
C HIS A 735 22.27 -16.31 -18.60
N GLU A 736 23.21 -16.26 -19.55
CA GLU A 736 24.59 -16.71 -19.38
C GLU A 736 24.67 -18.21 -18.95
N LEU A 737 23.80 -19.07 -19.53
CA LEU A 737 23.73 -20.49 -19.21
C LEU A 737 24.71 -21.38 -19.97
N ASP A 738 25.34 -20.85 -21.02
CA ASP A 738 26.26 -21.63 -21.85
C ASP A 738 27.55 -21.96 -21.09
N GLY A 739 27.95 -23.23 -21.06
CA GLY A 739 29.19 -23.68 -20.45
C GLY A 739 29.19 -23.75 -18.93
N VAL A 740 28.02 -23.73 -18.31
CA VAL A 740 27.88 -23.89 -16.84
C VAL A 740 28.42 -25.24 -16.37
N LEU A 741 28.86 -25.31 -15.12
CA LEU A 741 29.43 -26.52 -14.51
C LEU A 741 28.47 -27.70 -14.57
N ASP A 742 27.17 -27.46 -14.44
CA ASP A 742 26.12 -28.48 -14.52
C ASP A 742 26.12 -29.23 -15.85
N GLU A 743 26.36 -28.58 -17.00
CA GLU A 743 26.49 -29.26 -18.30
C GLU A 743 27.68 -30.20 -18.31
N GLN A 744 28.78 -29.81 -17.69
CA GLN A 744 29.98 -30.66 -17.60
C GLN A 744 29.72 -31.85 -16.69
N MET A 745 29.03 -31.65 -15.57
CA MET A 745 28.64 -32.70 -14.63
C MET A 745 27.63 -33.67 -15.25
N ILE A 746 26.62 -33.18 -15.98
CA ILE A 746 25.64 -34.00 -16.70
C ILE A 746 26.34 -34.86 -17.76
N LYS A 747 27.25 -34.29 -18.54
CA LYS A 747 28.06 -35.03 -19.49
C LYS A 747 28.92 -36.12 -18.85
N ALA A 748 29.55 -35.78 -17.71
CA ALA A 748 30.37 -36.73 -16.95
C ALA A 748 29.54 -37.88 -16.33
N ALA A 749 28.29 -37.57 -15.91
CA ALA A 749 27.37 -38.51 -15.33
C ALA A 749 26.45 -39.24 -16.33
N ALA A 750 26.58 -38.99 -17.66
CA ALA A 750 25.63 -39.46 -18.66
C ALA A 750 25.32 -40.96 -18.58
N ASN A 751 26.36 -41.81 -18.41
CA ASN A 751 26.17 -43.24 -18.27
C ASN A 751 25.37 -43.64 -17.02
N ALA A 752 25.54 -42.93 -15.89
CA ALA A 752 24.78 -43.16 -14.69
C ALA A 752 23.33 -42.70 -14.81
N ILE A 753 23.11 -41.58 -15.50
CA ILE A 753 21.76 -41.03 -15.76
C ILE A 753 20.94 -41.94 -16.67
N GLU A 754 21.60 -42.55 -17.72
CA GLU A 754 20.92 -43.41 -18.67
C GLU A 754 20.69 -44.84 -18.13
N SER A 755 21.55 -45.33 -17.24
CA SER A 755 21.43 -46.65 -16.64
C SER A 755 20.54 -46.75 -15.40
N GLY A 756 20.13 -45.64 -14.80
CA GLY A 756 19.35 -45.56 -13.55
C GLY A 756 20.22 -45.69 -12.35
#